data_b0b41d29a55e77fd07a6b93d51876b37
#
_entry.id   b0b41d29a55e77fd07a6b93d51876b37
#
_cell.length_a   1.000
_cell.length_b   1.000
_cell.length_c   1.000
_cell.angle_alpha   90.00
_cell.angle_beta   90.00
_cell.angle_gamma   90.00
#
_symmetry.space_group_name_H-M   'P 1'
#
loop_
_entity.id
_entity.type
_entity.pdbx_description
1 polymer ?
#
loop_
_entity_poly.entity_id
_entity_poly.type
_entity_poly.pdbx_seq_one_letter_code
_entity_poly.pdbx_strand_id
1 'polypeptide(L)'
;MTDLSTLNVIRQQAADALLSYRISEGLFGLEALMRECPDQQLSNALENIRDSYTQMLHFLSQGGHDEERADIQDRLVRQALHTLDSAARLIRLSRREDLYAHAHYQLFLLGGQDAAPYVLQQWDAQQGTAERYETQDLLFDLLWTTPLWDQRQTASWFEFISRQDTLVQQHLVGAVILSACEYMDAEKLIFLSLIADSEQPEVRALSLTGLVLLLLKYEPRLSFYPALLTAFEGRKLADELSLLQRELILMQESPKASQAIAQEMAGIDFVHSTPQQVEERIRATMKRYRALIVEGVDIDFHKATLLHSSQFLRRISHWWAPFDESRPFLQELFIRKDGDMAEGLRQMFQHSADCSVNRYAICEAMLSHSDVTSIDKQLTQLWESIEANLTDAIPQQVYFRSVVQNMARFFAHSPLAQQTESLFASDTCLPRHAFLRPLLNRQTMMQTCQMLIHFHREAEAFPLLQQLSRQESVSAEMLRLMGRCQQQMGQWQKAVSFFTQADLLDENDTWTLQQLNVCYERLQRHAERLDVLQRLEVQAPDDLDLSLQLADCLAHLGRADEALNLLYKVELYRPEDVTVLTTIAHSALRLGRTDVARKYMQKRLSLSAPLQSEETLMAARVQLVIGRWREALQLYAPTPDETFEAEREPLTALGFPEKDFALLRDMRQQLREKK
;
A
#
# COMPACT_ATOMS: atom_id res chain seq x y z
N MET A 1 37.32 16.03 -12.49
CA MET A 1 36.19 15.17 -12.87
C MET A 1 35.06 15.46 -11.90
N THR A 2 33.93 15.86 -12.40
CA THR A 2 32.72 16.15 -11.58
C THR A 2 32.17 14.84 -11.03
N ASP A 3 31.76 14.78 -9.77
CA ASP A 3 31.19 13.57 -9.15
C ASP A 3 29.90 13.10 -9.87
N LEU A 4 29.65 11.80 -9.94
CA LEU A 4 28.46 11.21 -10.58
C LEU A 4 27.16 11.75 -9.98
N SER A 5 27.12 11.99 -8.68
CA SER A 5 25.94 12.58 -8.03
C SER A 5 25.64 13.99 -8.57
N THR A 6 26.67 14.82 -8.75
CA THR A 6 26.52 16.15 -9.34
C THR A 6 26.08 16.09 -10.80
N LEU A 7 26.58 15.14 -11.58
CA LEU A 7 26.13 14.94 -12.97
C LEU A 7 24.70 14.49 -13.08
N ASN A 8 24.22 13.64 -12.16
CA ASN A 8 22.82 13.25 -12.08
C ASN A 8 21.92 14.45 -11.74
N VAL A 9 22.38 15.36 -10.86
CA VAL A 9 21.65 16.62 -10.57
C VAL A 9 21.56 17.49 -11.83
N ILE A 10 22.65 17.67 -12.57
CA ILE A 10 22.66 18.44 -13.82
C ILE A 10 21.72 17.80 -14.85
N ARG A 11 21.76 16.47 -15.00
CA ARG A 11 20.86 15.73 -15.88
C ARG A 11 19.41 15.98 -15.51
N GLN A 12 19.05 15.86 -14.22
CA GLN A 12 17.69 16.07 -13.77
C GLN A 12 17.20 17.50 -14.01
N GLN A 13 18.03 18.50 -13.68
CA GLN A 13 17.70 19.92 -13.92
C GLN A 13 17.51 20.22 -15.40
N ALA A 14 18.36 19.65 -16.26
CA ALA A 14 18.24 19.80 -17.72
C ALA A 14 16.94 19.12 -18.23
N ALA A 15 16.61 17.92 -17.74
CA ALA A 15 15.37 17.23 -18.07
C ALA A 15 14.14 18.05 -17.63
N ASP A 16 14.12 18.57 -16.42
CA ASP A 16 13.00 19.38 -15.89
C ASP A 16 12.82 20.69 -16.68
N ALA A 17 13.92 21.31 -17.10
CA ALA A 17 13.89 22.48 -17.97
C ALA A 17 13.28 22.15 -19.34
N LEU A 18 13.69 21.04 -19.98
CA LEU A 18 13.15 20.58 -21.25
C LEU A 18 11.66 20.24 -21.16
N LEU A 19 11.24 19.50 -20.13
CA LEU A 19 9.86 19.14 -19.89
C LEU A 19 8.95 20.35 -19.62
N SER A 20 9.55 21.45 -19.12
CA SER A 20 8.88 22.76 -18.95
C SER A 20 9.02 23.67 -20.17
N TYR A 21 9.45 23.17 -21.33
CA TYR A 21 9.74 23.94 -22.56
C TYR A 21 10.76 25.07 -22.39
N ARG A 22 11.59 25.05 -21.34
CA ARG A 22 12.73 25.96 -21.18
C ARG A 22 13.94 25.39 -21.95
N ILE A 23 13.78 25.31 -23.28
CA ILE A 23 14.70 24.58 -24.17
C ILE A 23 16.14 25.11 -24.05
N SER A 24 16.34 26.42 -24.01
CA SER A 24 17.70 27.03 -23.88
C SER A 24 18.42 26.56 -22.61
N GLU A 25 17.72 26.50 -21.47
CA GLU A 25 18.29 26.05 -20.21
C GLU A 25 18.60 24.53 -20.25
N GLY A 26 17.71 23.74 -20.83
CA GLY A 26 17.92 22.30 -21.02
C GLY A 26 19.15 22.02 -21.90
N LEU A 27 19.30 22.74 -23.02
CA LEU A 27 20.48 22.61 -23.90
C LEU A 27 21.77 23.05 -23.22
N PHE A 28 21.73 24.06 -22.35
CA PHE A 28 22.89 24.46 -21.56
C PHE A 28 23.32 23.35 -20.59
N GLY A 29 22.37 22.72 -19.90
CA GLY A 29 22.64 21.57 -19.03
C GLY A 29 23.19 20.35 -19.80
N LEU A 30 22.66 20.08 -20.99
CA LEU A 30 23.15 19.03 -21.89
C LEU A 30 24.60 19.31 -22.33
N GLU A 31 24.91 20.55 -22.71
CA GLU A 31 26.30 20.96 -23.07
C GLU A 31 27.26 20.78 -21.89
N ALA A 32 26.81 21.08 -20.66
CA ALA A 32 27.62 20.89 -19.47
C ALA A 32 27.98 19.40 -19.24
N LEU A 33 27.03 18.48 -19.47
CA LEU A 33 27.30 17.05 -19.40
C LEU A 33 28.25 16.58 -20.50
N MET A 34 28.09 17.05 -21.73
CA MET A 34 28.90 16.63 -22.86
C MET A 34 30.36 17.06 -22.74
N ARG A 35 30.68 18.11 -21.95
CA ARG A 35 32.06 18.49 -21.63
C ARG A 35 32.83 17.43 -20.82
N GLU A 36 32.10 16.60 -20.04
CA GLU A 36 32.73 15.52 -19.25
C GLU A 36 33.07 14.28 -20.11
N CYS A 37 32.34 14.07 -21.22
CA CYS A 37 32.58 12.95 -22.16
C CYS A 37 32.31 13.43 -23.60
N PRO A 38 33.29 14.05 -24.26
CA PRO A 38 33.13 14.50 -25.64
C PRO A 38 32.91 13.36 -26.60
N ASP A 39 31.77 13.41 -27.31
CA ASP A 39 31.38 12.46 -28.36
C ASP A 39 30.95 13.24 -29.61
N GLN A 40 31.44 12.84 -30.79
CA GLN A 40 31.17 13.57 -32.04
C GLN A 40 29.71 13.45 -32.48
N GLN A 41 29.08 12.27 -32.29
CA GLN A 41 27.71 12.09 -32.72
C GLN A 41 26.74 12.90 -31.84
N LEU A 42 26.95 12.91 -30.53
CA LEU A 42 26.16 13.72 -29.62
C LEU A 42 26.38 15.21 -29.83
N SER A 43 27.64 15.64 -30.14
CA SER A 43 27.93 17.03 -30.47
C SER A 43 27.17 17.50 -31.71
N ASN A 44 27.18 16.69 -32.76
CA ASN A 44 26.41 16.98 -33.96
C ASN A 44 24.87 17.01 -33.69
N ALA A 45 24.39 16.11 -32.85
CA ALA A 45 22.96 16.09 -32.44
C ALA A 45 22.59 17.39 -31.69
N LEU A 46 23.43 17.83 -30.72
CA LEU A 46 23.23 19.08 -30.00
C LEU A 46 23.22 20.29 -30.90
N GLU A 47 24.19 20.38 -31.84
CA GLU A 47 24.27 21.47 -32.82
C GLU A 47 23.01 21.52 -33.67
N ASN A 48 22.54 20.39 -34.21
CA ASN A 48 21.32 20.31 -35.02
C ASN A 48 20.07 20.78 -34.24
N ILE A 49 19.97 20.40 -32.96
CA ILE A 49 18.86 20.83 -32.10
C ILE A 49 18.90 22.32 -31.85
N ARG A 50 20.12 22.85 -31.57
CA ARG A 50 20.35 24.27 -31.32
C ARG A 50 20.07 25.14 -32.55
N ASP A 51 20.52 24.70 -33.72
CA ASP A 51 20.27 25.39 -34.99
C ASP A 51 18.79 25.42 -35.31
N SER A 52 18.10 24.30 -35.21
CA SER A 52 16.64 24.21 -35.44
C SER A 52 15.87 25.11 -34.47
N TYR A 53 16.25 25.11 -33.18
CA TYR A 53 15.63 25.98 -32.19
C TYR A 53 15.90 27.46 -32.49
N THR A 54 17.14 27.84 -32.86
CA THR A 54 17.53 29.20 -33.22
C THR A 54 16.80 29.69 -34.45
N GLN A 55 16.66 28.86 -35.48
CA GLN A 55 15.87 29.16 -36.71
C GLN A 55 14.40 29.42 -36.37
N MET A 56 13.80 28.58 -35.51
CA MET A 56 12.42 28.76 -35.05
C MET A 56 12.26 30.10 -34.32
N LEU A 57 13.17 30.44 -33.39
CA LEU A 57 13.16 31.72 -32.67
C LEU A 57 13.29 32.90 -33.61
N HIS A 58 14.18 32.82 -34.60
CA HIS A 58 14.39 33.86 -35.59
C HIS A 58 13.14 34.09 -36.45
N PHE A 59 12.51 33.01 -36.94
CA PHE A 59 11.25 33.09 -37.70
C PHE A 59 10.15 33.79 -36.91
N LEU A 60 9.96 33.40 -35.67
CA LEU A 60 8.98 34.00 -34.75
C LEU A 60 9.24 35.45 -34.44
N SER A 61 10.55 35.84 -34.27
CA SER A 61 10.93 37.23 -34.01
C SER A 61 10.64 38.15 -35.17
N GLN A 62 10.56 37.64 -36.41
CA GLN A 62 10.18 38.37 -37.63
C GLN A 62 8.65 38.43 -37.83
N GLY A 63 7.84 37.95 -36.87
CA GLY A 63 6.40 37.95 -36.98
C GLY A 63 5.84 36.79 -37.82
N GLY A 64 6.66 35.75 -38.05
CA GLY A 64 6.21 34.51 -38.70
C GLY A 64 5.18 33.76 -37.84
N HIS A 65 4.17 33.19 -38.46
CA HIS A 65 3.20 32.31 -37.82
C HIS A 65 3.38 30.90 -38.41
N ASP A 66 3.55 29.92 -37.50
CA ASP A 66 3.70 28.52 -37.89
C ASP A 66 2.69 27.69 -37.08
N GLU A 67 1.78 27.03 -37.79
CA GLU A 67 0.76 26.18 -37.18
C GLU A 67 1.36 24.91 -36.58
N GLU A 68 2.48 24.42 -37.15
CA GLU A 68 3.21 23.23 -36.65
C GLU A 68 4.20 23.54 -35.55
N ARG A 69 4.25 24.77 -35.03
CA ARG A 69 5.22 25.20 -34.02
C ARG A 69 5.22 24.30 -32.77
N ALA A 70 4.06 23.89 -32.30
CA ALA A 70 3.94 23.02 -31.13
C ALA A 70 4.61 21.67 -31.40
N ASP A 71 4.37 21.08 -32.56
CA ASP A 71 4.93 19.77 -32.94
C ASP A 71 6.45 19.86 -33.14
N ILE A 72 6.95 21.00 -33.63
CA ILE A 72 8.39 21.27 -33.76
C ILE A 72 9.02 21.35 -32.36
N GLN A 73 8.39 22.10 -31.43
CA GLN A 73 8.87 22.20 -30.06
C GLN A 73 8.91 20.83 -29.38
N ASP A 74 7.87 20.02 -29.49
CA ASP A 74 7.80 18.68 -28.94
C ASP A 74 8.89 17.76 -29.50
N ARG A 75 9.13 17.87 -30.81
CA ARG A 75 10.21 17.14 -31.48
C ARG A 75 11.59 17.55 -30.95
N LEU A 76 11.83 18.84 -30.79
CA LEU A 76 13.10 19.36 -30.23
C LEU A 76 13.30 18.91 -28.78
N VAL A 77 12.27 19.00 -27.95
CA VAL A 77 12.32 18.52 -26.56
C VAL A 77 12.61 17.03 -26.52
N ARG A 78 11.92 16.22 -27.33
CA ARG A 78 12.16 14.78 -27.42
C ARG A 78 13.59 14.45 -27.83
N GLN A 79 14.11 15.12 -28.85
CA GLN A 79 15.50 14.93 -29.31
C GLN A 79 16.50 15.34 -28.25
N ALA A 80 16.26 16.44 -27.54
CA ALA A 80 17.14 16.92 -26.48
C ALA A 80 17.15 15.97 -25.28
N LEU A 81 15.98 15.44 -24.86
CA LEU A 81 15.88 14.42 -23.81
C LEU A 81 16.61 13.14 -24.18
N HIS A 82 16.46 12.67 -25.43
CA HIS A 82 17.15 11.50 -25.95
C HIS A 82 18.68 11.71 -25.94
N THR A 83 19.16 12.87 -26.39
CA THR A 83 20.60 13.21 -26.39
C THR A 83 21.14 13.33 -24.97
N LEU A 84 20.34 13.87 -24.06
CA LEU A 84 20.67 13.97 -22.62
C LEU A 84 20.87 12.60 -21.96
N ASP A 85 19.93 11.66 -22.20
CA ASP A 85 20.03 10.29 -21.68
C ASP A 85 21.22 9.55 -22.30
N SER A 86 21.48 9.73 -23.60
CA SER A 86 22.64 9.15 -24.27
C SER A 86 23.96 9.69 -23.75
N ALA A 87 24.07 11.00 -23.50
CA ALA A 87 25.27 11.62 -22.90
C ALA A 87 25.51 11.07 -21.48
N ALA A 88 24.47 11.02 -20.65
CA ALA A 88 24.56 10.49 -19.30
C ALA A 88 25.02 9.01 -19.30
N ARG A 89 24.49 8.20 -20.23
CA ARG A 89 24.91 6.82 -20.39
C ARG A 89 26.39 6.71 -20.78
N LEU A 90 26.87 7.47 -21.77
CA LEU A 90 28.28 7.43 -22.19
C LEU A 90 29.23 7.86 -21.06
N ILE A 91 28.87 8.88 -20.28
CA ILE A 91 29.65 9.30 -19.12
C ILE A 91 29.77 8.15 -18.12
N ARG A 92 28.65 7.50 -17.80
CA ARG A 92 28.59 6.35 -16.88
C ARG A 92 29.48 5.21 -17.36
N LEU A 93 29.39 4.85 -18.63
CA LEU A 93 30.21 3.80 -19.23
C LEU A 93 31.71 4.13 -19.24
N SER A 94 32.08 5.41 -19.48
CA SER A 94 33.48 5.85 -19.50
C SER A 94 34.16 5.75 -18.14
N ARG A 95 33.40 5.94 -17.06
CA ARG A 95 33.92 5.94 -15.68
C ARG A 95 34.09 4.54 -15.09
N ARG A 96 33.26 3.60 -15.47
CA ARG A 96 33.29 2.19 -15.00
C ARG A 96 33.20 2.05 -13.47
N GLU A 97 32.46 2.94 -12.82
CA GLU A 97 32.39 2.99 -11.35
C GLU A 97 31.23 2.15 -10.78
N ASP A 98 30.32 1.68 -11.61
CA ASP A 98 29.11 0.99 -11.19
C ASP A 98 28.88 -0.36 -11.91
N LEU A 99 27.88 -1.10 -11.44
CA LEU A 99 27.57 -2.45 -11.92
C LEU A 99 27.10 -2.46 -13.38
N TYR A 100 26.36 -1.43 -13.83
CA TYR A 100 25.91 -1.29 -15.22
C TYR A 100 27.09 -1.15 -16.19
N ALA A 101 28.00 -0.23 -15.87
CA ALA A 101 29.19 0.00 -16.67
C ALA A 101 30.14 -1.20 -16.64
N HIS A 102 30.22 -1.90 -15.50
CA HIS A 102 31.01 -3.12 -15.38
C HIS A 102 30.46 -4.26 -16.27
N ALA A 103 29.15 -4.51 -16.23
CA ALA A 103 28.50 -5.52 -17.09
C ALA A 103 28.74 -5.21 -18.59
N HIS A 104 28.55 -3.96 -18.99
CA HIS A 104 28.83 -3.54 -20.36
C HIS A 104 30.30 -3.76 -20.76
N TYR A 105 31.25 -3.46 -19.86
CA TYR A 105 32.68 -3.67 -20.13
C TYR A 105 33.04 -5.15 -20.26
N GLN A 106 32.44 -6.03 -19.48
CA GLN A 106 32.63 -7.48 -19.61
C GLN A 106 32.18 -7.97 -20.99
N LEU A 107 31.02 -7.53 -21.46
CA LEU A 107 30.54 -7.84 -22.82
C LEU A 107 31.48 -7.31 -23.90
N PHE A 108 32.00 -6.09 -23.73
CA PHE A 108 32.98 -5.51 -24.64
C PHE A 108 34.27 -6.35 -24.75
N LEU A 109 34.73 -6.93 -23.65
CA LEU A 109 35.90 -7.81 -23.65
C LEU A 109 35.66 -9.12 -24.39
N LEU A 110 34.39 -9.59 -24.43
CA LEU A 110 34.00 -10.83 -25.12
C LEU A 110 33.75 -10.64 -26.61
N GLY A 111 33.05 -9.62 -27.01
CA GLY A 111 32.57 -9.44 -28.40
C GLY A 111 32.92 -8.08 -29.05
N GLY A 112 33.68 -7.20 -28.37
CA GLY A 112 33.99 -5.87 -28.87
C GLY A 112 32.83 -4.90 -28.77
N GLN A 113 32.73 -3.94 -29.69
CA GLN A 113 31.67 -2.92 -29.69
C GLN A 113 30.26 -3.48 -29.90
N ASP A 114 30.15 -4.58 -30.64
CA ASP A 114 28.88 -5.32 -30.83
C ASP A 114 29.06 -6.75 -30.34
N ALA A 115 28.72 -6.97 -29.09
CA ALA A 115 28.82 -8.29 -28.44
C ALA A 115 27.61 -9.20 -28.79
N ALA A 116 26.55 -8.68 -29.40
CA ALA A 116 25.33 -9.45 -29.66
C ALA A 116 25.56 -10.68 -30.55
N PRO A 117 26.26 -10.62 -31.68
CA PRO A 117 26.52 -11.81 -32.51
C PRO A 117 27.28 -12.90 -31.76
N TYR A 118 28.25 -12.52 -30.91
CA TYR A 118 29.02 -13.47 -30.11
C TYR A 118 28.14 -14.16 -29.08
N VAL A 119 27.36 -13.41 -28.31
CA VAL A 119 26.51 -13.96 -27.23
C VAL A 119 25.43 -14.85 -27.81
N LEU A 120 24.80 -14.46 -28.93
CA LEU A 120 23.79 -15.28 -29.63
C LEU A 120 24.37 -16.57 -30.18
N GLN A 121 25.59 -16.56 -30.75
CA GLN A 121 26.26 -17.75 -31.19
C GLN A 121 26.57 -18.71 -30.02
N GLN A 122 27.00 -18.19 -28.87
CA GLN A 122 27.21 -19.01 -27.67
C GLN A 122 25.89 -19.60 -27.17
N TRP A 123 24.80 -18.81 -27.17
CA TRP A 123 23.48 -19.29 -26.79
C TRP A 123 23.02 -20.48 -27.63
N ASP A 124 23.18 -20.41 -28.95
CA ASP A 124 22.82 -21.50 -29.87
C ASP A 124 23.68 -22.73 -29.66
N ALA A 125 24.98 -22.54 -29.37
CA ALA A 125 25.94 -23.64 -29.18
C ALA A 125 25.74 -24.39 -27.84
N GLN A 126 25.25 -23.72 -26.79
CA GLN A 126 25.18 -24.24 -25.44
C GLN A 126 23.78 -24.75 -25.03
N GLN A 127 22.85 -24.86 -25.99
CA GLN A 127 21.54 -25.44 -25.73
C GLN A 127 21.64 -26.86 -25.18
N GLY A 128 20.99 -27.11 -24.03
CA GLY A 128 21.00 -28.43 -23.37
C GLY A 128 22.23 -28.74 -22.50
N THR A 129 23.16 -27.79 -22.35
CA THR A 129 24.33 -27.93 -21.46
C THR A 129 24.17 -27.13 -20.18
N ALA A 130 25.01 -27.38 -19.17
CA ALA A 130 25.00 -26.58 -17.93
C ALA A 130 25.48 -25.15 -18.14
N GLU A 131 26.33 -24.90 -19.12
CA GLU A 131 26.85 -23.58 -19.50
C GLU A 131 25.77 -22.65 -20.08
N ARG A 132 24.61 -23.20 -20.46
CA ARG A 132 23.43 -22.41 -20.91
C ARG A 132 23.10 -21.31 -19.92
N TYR A 133 23.18 -21.55 -18.61
CA TYR A 133 22.84 -20.56 -17.60
C TYR A 133 23.82 -19.39 -17.58
N GLU A 134 25.11 -19.61 -17.80
CA GLU A 134 26.09 -18.53 -17.91
C GLU A 134 25.83 -17.67 -19.15
N THR A 135 25.49 -18.29 -20.27
CA THR A 135 25.15 -17.55 -21.50
C THR A 135 23.83 -16.83 -21.38
N GLN A 136 22.87 -17.40 -20.65
CA GLN A 136 21.62 -16.71 -20.33
C GLN A 136 21.87 -15.45 -19.50
N ASP A 137 22.81 -15.46 -18.57
CA ASP A 137 23.24 -14.29 -17.81
C ASP A 137 23.92 -13.26 -18.72
N LEU A 138 24.74 -13.69 -19.69
CA LEU A 138 25.32 -12.79 -20.69
C LEU A 138 24.27 -12.15 -21.60
N LEU A 139 23.21 -12.89 -21.98
CA LEU A 139 22.06 -12.34 -22.71
C LEU A 139 21.31 -11.30 -21.88
N PHE A 140 21.16 -11.56 -20.58
CA PHE A 140 20.57 -10.59 -19.67
C PHE A 140 21.41 -9.31 -19.62
N ASP A 141 22.71 -9.41 -19.38
CA ASP A 141 23.62 -8.28 -19.32
C ASP A 141 23.66 -7.49 -20.64
N LEU A 142 23.59 -8.19 -21.77
CA LEU A 142 23.50 -7.60 -23.10
C LEU A 142 22.24 -6.75 -23.26
N LEU A 143 21.06 -7.31 -22.96
CA LEU A 143 19.78 -6.59 -23.07
C LEU A 143 19.70 -5.44 -22.07
N TRP A 144 20.20 -5.64 -20.84
CA TRP A 144 20.21 -4.61 -19.80
C TRP A 144 21.07 -3.41 -20.22
N THR A 145 22.25 -3.64 -20.79
CA THR A 145 23.20 -2.57 -21.11
C THR A 145 23.14 -2.09 -22.57
N THR A 146 22.27 -2.67 -23.40
CA THR A 146 22.06 -2.25 -24.79
C THR A 146 21.64 -0.79 -24.88
N PRO A 147 22.18 0.00 -25.85
CA PRO A 147 21.72 1.36 -26.13
C PRO A 147 20.26 1.39 -26.60
N LEU A 148 19.77 2.59 -26.86
CA LEU A 148 18.40 2.79 -27.35
C LEU A 148 18.14 1.97 -28.62
N TRP A 149 16.96 1.34 -28.65
CA TRP A 149 16.55 0.48 -29.76
C TRP A 149 15.96 1.30 -30.91
N ASP A 150 16.04 0.73 -32.09
CA ASP A 150 15.21 1.10 -33.24
C ASP A 150 14.13 0.04 -33.50
N GLN A 151 13.21 0.31 -34.42
CA GLN A 151 12.10 -0.60 -34.77
C GLN A 151 12.57 -1.97 -35.24
N ARG A 152 13.74 -2.05 -35.92
CA ARG A 152 14.30 -3.32 -36.38
C ARG A 152 14.80 -4.16 -35.24
N GLN A 153 15.47 -3.53 -34.29
CA GLN A 153 15.93 -4.20 -33.07
C GLN A 153 14.75 -4.67 -32.22
N THR A 154 13.70 -3.84 -32.09
CA THR A 154 12.45 -4.23 -31.42
C THR A 154 11.86 -5.51 -32.06
N ALA A 155 11.72 -5.55 -33.38
CA ALA A 155 11.18 -6.71 -34.08
C ALA A 155 12.08 -7.95 -33.93
N SER A 156 13.40 -7.78 -34.06
CA SER A 156 14.35 -8.90 -33.95
C SER A 156 14.37 -9.50 -32.53
N TRP A 157 14.40 -8.67 -31.49
CA TRP A 157 14.35 -9.14 -30.11
C TRP A 157 13.01 -9.74 -29.75
N PHE A 158 11.90 -9.21 -30.25
CA PHE A 158 10.59 -9.78 -30.07
C PHE A 158 10.52 -11.20 -30.67
N GLU A 159 10.98 -11.38 -31.91
CA GLU A 159 11.01 -12.69 -32.56
C GLU A 159 11.91 -13.68 -31.80
N PHE A 160 13.09 -13.23 -31.36
CA PHE A 160 14.04 -14.09 -30.62
C PHE A 160 13.46 -14.53 -29.28
N ILE A 161 12.96 -13.59 -28.47
CA ILE A 161 12.49 -13.87 -27.12
C ILE A 161 11.20 -14.68 -27.14
N SER A 162 10.27 -14.41 -28.07
CA SER A 162 9.00 -15.14 -28.16
C SER A 162 9.17 -16.62 -28.50
N ARG A 163 10.30 -17.01 -29.06
CA ARG A 163 10.63 -18.43 -29.38
C ARG A 163 11.26 -19.20 -28.23
N GLN A 164 11.66 -18.52 -27.17
CA GLN A 164 12.29 -19.15 -26.01
C GLN A 164 11.24 -19.82 -25.10
N ASP A 165 11.71 -20.70 -24.18
CA ASP A 165 10.86 -21.22 -23.13
C ASP A 165 10.43 -20.13 -22.13
N THR A 166 9.37 -20.38 -21.37
CA THR A 166 8.76 -19.40 -20.45
C THR A 166 9.74 -18.81 -19.42
N LEU A 167 10.68 -19.63 -18.91
CA LEU A 167 11.66 -19.19 -17.92
C LEU A 167 12.68 -18.23 -18.54
N VAL A 168 13.16 -18.56 -19.75
CA VAL A 168 14.06 -17.67 -20.50
C VAL A 168 13.35 -16.38 -20.90
N GLN A 169 12.11 -16.47 -21.37
CA GLN A 169 11.32 -15.28 -21.71
C GLN A 169 11.22 -14.34 -20.49
N GLN A 170 10.83 -14.84 -19.33
CA GLN A 170 10.75 -14.03 -18.12
C GLN A 170 12.09 -13.36 -17.77
N HIS A 171 13.18 -14.09 -17.83
CA HIS A 171 14.51 -13.57 -17.50
C HIS A 171 14.93 -12.44 -18.44
N LEU A 172 14.76 -12.62 -19.75
CA LEU A 172 15.13 -11.63 -20.75
C LEU A 172 14.18 -10.41 -20.79
N VAL A 173 12.88 -10.61 -20.56
CA VAL A 173 11.93 -9.52 -20.37
C VAL A 173 12.31 -8.68 -19.12
N GLY A 174 12.76 -9.33 -18.05
CA GLY A 174 13.30 -8.64 -16.87
C GLY A 174 14.50 -7.74 -17.21
N ALA A 175 15.41 -8.20 -18.06
CA ALA A 175 16.53 -7.39 -18.54
C ALA A 175 16.10 -6.15 -19.33
N VAL A 176 15.07 -6.30 -20.19
CA VAL A 176 14.51 -5.17 -20.97
C VAL A 176 13.84 -4.15 -20.03
N ILE A 177 13.09 -4.61 -19.03
CA ILE A 177 12.48 -3.74 -18.02
C ILE A 177 13.57 -2.95 -17.28
N LEU A 178 14.62 -3.63 -16.81
CA LEU A 178 15.72 -3.00 -16.10
C LEU A 178 16.47 -2.01 -16.99
N SER A 179 16.70 -2.34 -18.27
CA SER A 179 17.29 -1.45 -19.26
C SER A 179 16.47 -0.16 -19.47
N ALA A 180 15.16 -0.32 -19.64
CA ALA A 180 14.23 0.81 -19.78
C ALA A 180 14.09 1.62 -18.47
N CYS A 181 14.37 1.02 -17.31
CA CYS A 181 14.41 1.72 -16.03
C CYS A 181 15.60 2.70 -15.94
N GLU A 182 16.75 2.36 -16.52
CA GLU A 182 17.95 3.20 -16.53
C GLU A 182 17.79 4.45 -17.40
N TYR A 183 17.26 4.25 -18.61
CA TYR A 183 17.05 5.31 -19.60
C TYR A 183 15.75 5.06 -20.34
N MET A 184 14.96 6.13 -20.56
CA MET A 184 13.72 6.03 -21.30
C MET A 184 13.98 5.60 -22.75
N ASP A 185 13.38 4.49 -23.15
CA ASP A 185 13.43 3.94 -24.50
C ASP A 185 12.03 3.58 -24.99
N ALA A 186 11.49 4.37 -25.90
CA ALA A 186 10.13 4.16 -26.41
C ALA A 186 9.97 2.81 -27.11
N GLU A 187 10.99 2.34 -27.84
CA GLU A 187 10.95 1.07 -28.55
C GLU A 187 10.96 -0.13 -27.61
N LYS A 188 11.68 -0.05 -26.47
CA LYS A 188 11.61 -1.07 -25.42
C LYS A 188 10.25 -1.08 -24.71
N LEU A 189 9.61 0.09 -24.54
CA LEU A 189 8.25 0.14 -23.99
C LEU A 189 7.24 -0.44 -24.99
N ILE A 190 7.39 -0.20 -26.31
CA ILE A 190 6.59 -0.86 -27.35
C ILE A 190 6.81 -2.37 -27.32
N PHE A 191 8.07 -2.82 -27.25
CA PHE A 191 8.38 -4.24 -27.10
C PHE A 191 7.65 -4.86 -25.89
N LEU A 192 7.72 -4.24 -24.72
CA LEU A 192 7.02 -4.72 -23.52
C LEU A 192 5.50 -4.77 -23.75
N SER A 193 4.93 -3.79 -24.48
CA SER A 193 3.52 -3.81 -24.79
C SER A 193 3.13 -4.99 -25.70
N LEU A 194 3.99 -5.39 -26.64
CA LEU A 194 3.77 -6.57 -27.49
C LEU A 194 3.87 -7.88 -26.68
N ILE A 195 4.87 -7.99 -25.80
CA ILE A 195 5.03 -9.17 -24.94
C ILE A 195 3.89 -9.28 -23.91
N ALA A 196 3.27 -8.18 -23.50
CA ALA A 196 2.11 -8.20 -22.61
C ALA A 196 0.87 -8.91 -23.24
N ASP A 197 0.87 -9.24 -24.52
CA ASP A 197 -0.13 -10.08 -25.17
C ASP A 197 0.23 -11.57 -25.19
N SER A 198 1.32 -11.97 -24.50
CA SER A 198 1.74 -13.36 -24.41
C SER A 198 0.64 -14.28 -23.87
N GLU A 199 0.54 -15.50 -24.38
CA GLU A 199 -0.34 -16.54 -23.85
C GLU A 199 0.13 -17.07 -22.49
N GLN A 200 1.41 -16.90 -22.16
CA GLN A 200 2.00 -17.32 -20.89
C GLN A 200 1.69 -16.30 -19.81
N PRO A 201 0.91 -16.65 -18.78
CA PRO A 201 0.43 -15.69 -17.77
C PRO A 201 1.57 -15.05 -16.95
N GLU A 202 2.68 -15.80 -16.71
CA GLU A 202 3.86 -15.31 -16.00
C GLU A 202 4.58 -14.20 -16.79
N VAL A 203 4.76 -14.43 -18.08
CA VAL A 203 5.43 -13.48 -18.99
C VAL A 203 4.56 -12.25 -19.17
N ARG A 204 3.24 -12.45 -19.34
CA ARG A 204 2.25 -11.37 -19.43
C ARG A 204 2.26 -10.49 -18.18
N ALA A 205 2.16 -11.09 -17.00
CA ALA A 205 2.16 -10.37 -15.73
C ALA A 205 3.45 -9.57 -15.52
N LEU A 206 4.62 -10.15 -15.83
CA LEU A 206 5.92 -9.48 -15.75
C LEU A 206 5.99 -8.29 -16.70
N SER A 207 5.66 -8.52 -17.97
CA SER A 207 5.74 -7.48 -19.00
C SER A 207 4.78 -6.33 -18.70
N LEU A 208 3.52 -6.63 -18.36
CA LEU A 208 2.52 -5.61 -18.06
C LEU A 208 2.88 -4.82 -16.78
N THR A 209 3.36 -5.49 -15.73
CA THR A 209 3.81 -4.82 -14.51
C THR A 209 4.98 -3.89 -14.78
N GLY A 210 6.02 -4.38 -15.46
CA GLY A 210 7.18 -3.56 -15.82
C GLY A 210 6.81 -2.37 -16.69
N LEU A 211 5.99 -2.60 -17.70
CA LEU A 211 5.49 -1.55 -18.61
C LEU A 211 4.72 -0.47 -17.85
N VAL A 212 3.74 -0.85 -17.01
CA VAL A 212 2.95 0.12 -16.24
C VAL A 212 3.84 0.93 -15.30
N LEU A 213 4.74 0.30 -14.55
CA LEU A 213 5.64 1.02 -13.66
C LEU A 213 6.60 1.96 -14.41
N LEU A 214 7.10 1.56 -15.59
CA LEU A 214 7.91 2.42 -16.45
C LEU A 214 7.11 3.61 -17.00
N LEU A 215 5.86 3.40 -17.40
CA LEU A 215 4.98 4.48 -17.83
C LEU A 215 4.71 5.48 -16.68
N LEU A 216 4.51 5.01 -15.45
CA LEU A 216 4.39 5.87 -14.27
C LEU A 216 5.67 6.68 -14.04
N LYS A 217 6.83 6.05 -14.12
CA LYS A 217 8.14 6.71 -13.97
C LYS A 217 8.34 7.81 -15.01
N TYR A 218 7.93 7.56 -16.25
CA TYR A 218 8.14 8.47 -17.38
C TYR A 218 6.89 9.28 -17.76
N GLU A 219 5.87 9.34 -16.90
CA GLU A 219 4.61 10.05 -17.19
C GLU A 219 4.84 11.48 -17.74
N PRO A 220 5.77 12.31 -17.20
CA PRO A 220 6.02 13.65 -17.73
C PRO A 220 6.55 13.68 -19.17
N ARG A 221 7.07 12.55 -19.67
CA ARG A 221 7.63 12.43 -21.01
C ARG A 221 6.65 11.84 -22.02
N LEU A 222 5.55 11.21 -21.58
CA LEU A 222 4.67 10.43 -22.45
C LEU A 222 3.99 11.27 -23.56
N SER A 223 3.69 12.54 -23.28
CA SER A 223 3.12 13.45 -24.27
C SER A 223 3.99 13.62 -25.52
N PHE A 224 5.29 13.44 -25.40
CA PHE A 224 6.23 13.52 -26.53
C PHE A 224 6.31 12.22 -27.36
N TYR A 225 5.62 11.15 -26.92
CA TYR A 225 5.65 9.83 -27.56
C TYR A 225 4.24 9.31 -27.86
N PRO A 226 3.48 9.95 -28.77
CA PRO A 226 2.10 9.58 -29.04
C PRO A 226 1.94 8.12 -29.49
N ALA A 227 2.94 7.56 -30.18
CA ALA A 227 2.93 6.15 -30.58
C ALA A 227 2.84 5.16 -29.41
N LEU A 228 3.38 5.52 -28.23
CA LEU A 228 3.22 4.70 -27.02
C LEU A 228 1.78 4.72 -26.52
N LEU A 229 1.13 5.87 -26.58
CA LEU A 229 -0.25 6.01 -26.13
C LEU A 229 -1.22 5.26 -27.04
N THR A 230 -1.00 5.34 -28.36
CA THR A 230 -1.82 4.59 -29.35
C THR A 230 -1.65 3.08 -29.23
N ALA A 231 -0.51 2.59 -28.75
CA ALA A 231 -0.30 1.15 -28.50
C ALA A 231 -1.24 0.57 -27.42
N PHE A 232 -1.86 1.42 -26.60
CA PHE A 232 -2.84 1.02 -25.58
C PHE A 232 -4.29 1.24 -25.98
N GLU A 233 -4.55 1.98 -27.06
CA GLU A 233 -5.90 2.26 -27.50
C GLU A 233 -6.65 0.98 -27.87
N GLY A 234 -7.86 0.81 -27.33
CA GLY A 234 -8.73 -0.33 -27.61
C GLY A 234 -8.37 -1.65 -26.90
N ARG A 235 -7.30 -1.69 -26.11
CA ARG A 235 -6.95 -2.86 -25.30
C ARG A 235 -7.89 -3.04 -24.11
N LYS A 236 -8.27 -4.29 -23.83
CA LYS A 236 -9.11 -4.66 -22.69
C LYS A 236 -8.23 -5.14 -21.55
N LEU A 237 -7.60 -4.20 -20.85
CA LEU A 237 -6.65 -4.48 -19.76
C LEU A 237 -7.24 -4.23 -18.35
N ALA A 238 -8.53 -3.93 -18.24
CA ALA A 238 -9.13 -3.50 -17.00
C ALA A 238 -8.99 -4.54 -15.87
N ASP A 239 -9.13 -5.82 -16.18
CA ASP A 239 -9.07 -6.89 -15.20
C ASP A 239 -7.63 -7.12 -14.72
N GLU A 240 -6.66 -7.16 -15.62
CA GLU A 240 -5.24 -7.28 -15.29
C GLU A 240 -4.73 -6.06 -14.51
N LEU A 241 -5.13 -4.86 -14.91
CA LEU A 241 -4.79 -3.64 -14.21
C LEU A 241 -5.43 -3.57 -12.81
N SER A 242 -6.61 -4.18 -12.64
CA SER A 242 -7.25 -4.33 -11.33
C SER A 242 -6.43 -5.23 -10.41
N LEU A 243 -5.98 -6.38 -10.92
CA LEU A 243 -5.10 -7.30 -10.18
C LEU A 243 -3.77 -6.63 -9.84
N LEU A 244 -3.15 -5.96 -10.80
CA LEU A 244 -1.91 -5.22 -10.59
C LEU A 244 -2.08 -4.10 -9.54
N GLN A 245 -3.13 -3.29 -9.64
CA GLN A 245 -3.40 -2.20 -8.67
C GLN A 245 -3.53 -2.74 -7.25
N ARG A 246 -4.20 -3.87 -7.09
CA ARG A 246 -4.31 -4.53 -5.80
C ARG A 246 -2.94 -4.88 -5.22
N GLU A 247 -2.09 -5.55 -5.99
CA GLU A 247 -0.77 -5.97 -5.54
C GLU A 247 0.17 -4.77 -5.28
N LEU A 248 0.02 -3.67 -6.02
CA LEU A 248 0.75 -2.42 -5.76
C LEU A 248 0.35 -1.77 -4.42
N ILE A 249 -0.94 -1.78 -4.06
CA ILE A 249 -1.38 -1.29 -2.74
C ILE A 249 -0.85 -2.20 -1.62
N LEU A 250 -0.97 -3.51 -1.77
CA LEU A 250 -0.46 -4.48 -0.79
C LEU A 250 1.05 -4.32 -0.59
N MET A 251 1.79 -4.09 -1.67
CA MET A 251 3.23 -3.86 -1.60
C MET A 251 3.59 -2.58 -0.84
N GLN A 252 2.81 -1.50 -0.99
CA GLN A 252 3.04 -0.26 -0.22
C GLN A 252 2.79 -0.45 1.28
N GLU A 253 1.88 -1.33 1.68
CA GLU A 253 1.59 -1.64 3.09
C GLU A 253 2.56 -2.67 3.69
N SER A 254 3.22 -3.48 2.85
CA SER A 254 4.12 -4.56 3.27
C SER A 254 5.25 -4.12 4.22
N PRO A 255 5.98 -3.00 3.99
CA PRO A 255 7.02 -2.55 4.91
C PRO A 255 6.49 -2.24 6.31
N LYS A 256 5.35 -1.55 6.42
CA LYS A 256 4.73 -1.19 7.70
C LYS A 256 4.24 -2.43 8.44
N ALA A 257 3.57 -3.34 7.72
CA ALA A 257 3.04 -4.58 8.28
C ALA A 257 4.17 -5.50 8.77
N SER A 258 5.23 -5.68 7.98
CA SER A 258 6.41 -6.44 8.34
C SER A 258 7.11 -5.89 9.58
N GLN A 259 7.29 -4.56 9.64
CA GLN A 259 7.88 -3.90 10.80
C GLN A 259 7.01 -4.03 12.06
N ALA A 260 5.69 -3.88 11.93
CA ALA A 260 4.76 -4.03 13.05
C ALA A 260 4.80 -5.44 13.65
N ILE A 261 4.77 -6.48 12.81
CA ILE A 261 4.90 -7.88 13.26
C ILE A 261 6.23 -8.12 13.95
N ALA A 262 7.33 -7.61 13.39
CA ALA A 262 8.66 -7.73 14.00
C ALA A 262 8.73 -7.05 15.38
N GLN A 263 8.13 -5.88 15.53
CA GLN A 263 8.05 -5.17 16.80
C GLN A 263 7.17 -5.89 17.83
N GLU A 264 6.01 -6.42 17.41
CA GLU A 264 5.14 -7.22 18.28
C GLU A 264 5.87 -8.46 18.80
N MET A 265 6.60 -9.18 17.95
CA MET A 265 7.38 -10.34 18.34
C MET A 265 8.55 -9.97 19.26
N ALA A 266 9.27 -8.89 18.99
CA ALA A 266 10.36 -8.39 19.83
C ALA A 266 9.87 -7.86 21.19
N GLY A 267 8.63 -7.37 21.26
CA GLY A 267 8.00 -6.85 22.48
C GLY A 267 7.44 -7.93 23.41
N ILE A 268 7.58 -9.22 23.07
CA ILE A 268 7.17 -10.31 23.96
C ILE A 268 8.20 -10.46 25.09
N ASP A 269 7.77 -10.11 26.31
CA ASP A 269 8.63 -10.26 27.51
C ASP A 269 8.59 -11.71 28.01
N PHE A 270 9.61 -12.48 27.65
CA PHE A 270 9.78 -13.87 28.07
C PHE A 270 10.27 -14.00 29.52
N VAL A 271 10.75 -12.91 30.13
CA VAL A 271 11.38 -12.95 31.45
C VAL A 271 10.37 -12.61 32.56
N HIS A 272 9.51 -11.61 32.35
CA HIS A 272 8.60 -11.11 33.38
C HIS A 272 7.14 -11.52 33.16
N SER A 273 6.81 -12.16 32.02
CA SER A 273 5.44 -12.64 31.73
C SER A 273 5.26 -14.10 32.13
N THR A 274 4.04 -14.47 32.53
CA THR A 274 3.71 -15.87 32.76
C THR A 274 3.68 -16.65 31.44
N PRO A 275 3.95 -17.97 31.44
CA PRO A 275 3.88 -18.79 30.23
C PRO A 275 2.55 -18.65 29.47
N GLN A 276 1.44 -18.53 30.17
CA GLN A 276 0.11 -18.32 29.58
C GLN A 276 0.00 -16.97 28.85
N GLN A 277 0.50 -15.88 29.46
CA GLN A 277 0.51 -14.55 28.83
C GLN A 277 1.40 -14.51 27.59
N VAL A 278 2.54 -15.19 27.63
CA VAL A 278 3.44 -15.32 26.46
C VAL A 278 2.73 -16.09 25.35
N GLU A 279 2.10 -17.22 25.67
CA GLU A 279 1.38 -18.03 24.70
C GLU A 279 0.20 -17.26 24.06
N GLU A 280 -0.59 -16.54 24.85
CA GLU A 280 -1.68 -15.69 24.35
C GLU A 280 -1.19 -14.61 23.40
N ARG A 281 -0.10 -13.92 23.73
CA ARG A 281 0.50 -12.90 22.86
C ARG A 281 1.02 -13.50 21.56
N ILE A 282 1.77 -14.61 21.63
CA ILE A 282 2.23 -15.32 20.43
C ILE A 282 1.04 -15.73 19.56
N ARG A 283 0.00 -16.29 20.15
CA ARG A 283 -1.22 -16.72 19.44
C ARG A 283 -1.92 -15.54 18.74
N ALA A 284 -2.02 -14.39 19.43
CA ALA A 284 -2.63 -13.19 18.87
C ALA A 284 -1.80 -12.64 17.68
N THR A 285 -0.47 -12.53 17.84
CA THR A 285 0.44 -12.09 16.78
C THR A 285 0.41 -13.05 15.59
N MET A 286 0.39 -14.37 15.85
CA MET A 286 0.30 -15.37 14.79
C MET A 286 -1.05 -15.35 14.06
N LYS A 287 -2.16 -15.05 14.76
CA LYS A 287 -3.45 -14.86 14.12
C LYS A 287 -3.43 -13.66 13.15
N ARG A 288 -2.84 -12.55 13.57
CA ARG A 288 -2.68 -11.36 12.73
C ARG A 288 -1.74 -11.64 11.54
N TYR A 289 -0.62 -12.30 11.79
CA TYR A 289 0.33 -12.73 10.77
C TYR A 289 -0.36 -13.55 9.67
N ARG A 290 -1.16 -14.56 10.05
CA ARG A 290 -1.93 -15.38 9.09
C ARG A 290 -2.95 -14.56 8.30
N ALA A 291 -3.66 -13.63 8.95
CA ALA A 291 -4.62 -12.77 8.27
C ALA A 291 -3.95 -11.92 7.17
N LEU A 292 -2.80 -11.32 7.46
CA LEU A 292 -2.03 -10.52 6.50
C LEU A 292 -1.51 -11.37 5.31
N ILE A 293 -1.05 -12.60 5.57
CA ILE A 293 -0.64 -13.54 4.49
C ILE A 293 -1.82 -13.87 3.58
N VAL A 294 -2.96 -14.23 4.15
CA VAL A 294 -4.17 -14.56 3.39
C VAL A 294 -4.62 -13.36 2.54
N GLU A 295 -4.47 -12.15 3.07
CA GLU A 295 -4.75 -10.92 2.34
C GLU A 295 -3.75 -10.67 1.20
N GLY A 296 -2.53 -11.19 1.31
CA GLY A 296 -1.45 -11.07 0.33
C GLY A 296 -0.38 -10.04 0.67
N VAL A 297 -0.40 -9.50 1.89
CA VAL A 297 0.63 -8.59 2.37
C VAL A 297 1.95 -9.33 2.55
N ASP A 298 3.04 -8.77 2.04
CA ASP A 298 4.38 -9.33 2.19
C ASP A 298 4.99 -8.97 3.55
N ILE A 299 4.72 -9.82 4.52
CA ILE A 299 5.19 -9.63 5.90
C ILE A 299 6.68 -9.92 6.10
N ASP A 300 7.32 -10.59 5.15
CA ASP A 300 8.74 -10.92 5.18
C ASP A 300 9.61 -9.93 4.39
N PHE A 301 9.01 -8.83 3.94
CA PHE A 301 9.69 -7.83 3.12
C PHE A 301 10.99 -7.32 3.75
N HIS A 302 11.02 -7.10 5.07
CA HIS A 302 12.22 -6.63 5.78
C HIS A 302 13.23 -7.73 6.16
N LYS A 303 12.90 -9.00 5.94
CA LYS A 303 13.83 -10.11 6.22
C LYS A 303 14.92 -10.22 5.13
N ALA A 304 15.68 -9.13 4.96
CA ALA A 304 16.73 -9.04 3.94
C ALA A 304 17.96 -9.93 4.23
N THR A 305 18.15 -10.39 5.46
CA THR A 305 19.35 -11.14 5.87
C THR A 305 19.56 -12.37 5.03
N LEU A 306 18.52 -13.12 4.73
CA LEU A 306 18.58 -14.31 3.89
C LEU A 306 18.99 -13.96 2.46
N LEU A 307 18.43 -12.90 1.89
CA LEU A 307 18.76 -12.43 0.53
C LEU A 307 20.21 -11.93 0.44
N HIS A 308 20.68 -11.17 1.45
CA HIS A 308 22.04 -10.65 1.47
C HIS A 308 23.10 -11.74 1.73
N SER A 309 22.75 -12.85 2.39
CA SER A 309 23.65 -13.98 2.60
C SER A 309 23.78 -14.88 1.36
N SER A 310 22.84 -14.80 0.42
CA SER A 310 22.81 -15.63 -0.78
C SER A 310 24.00 -15.32 -1.70
N GLN A 311 24.77 -16.36 -2.05
CA GLN A 311 25.83 -16.28 -3.06
C GLN A 311 25.25 -16.14 -4.46
N PHE A 312 24.11 -16.81 -4.71
CA PHE A 312 23.40 -16.77 -5.97
C PHE A 312 22.97 -15.33 -6.31
N LEU A 313 22.41 -14.60 -5.35
CA LEU A 313 21.90 -13.25 -5.57
C LEU A 313 22.99 -12.15 -5.66
N ARG A 314 24.26 -12.50 -5.71
CA ARG A 314 25.35 -11.52 -5.95
C ARG A 314 25.37 -10.96 -7.36
N ARG A 315 24.83 -11.66 -8.36
CA ARG A 315 24.68 -11.18 -9.74
C ARG A 315 23.33 -10.48 -9.91
N ILE A 316 23.32 -9.39 -10.67
CA ILE A 316 22.09 -8.64 -10.95
C ILE A 316 21.08 -9.47 -11.75
N SER A 317 21.55 -10.23 -12.77
CA SER A 317 20.73 -11.13 -13.58
C SER A 317 19.93 -12.13 -12.73
N HIS A 318 20.50 -12.62 -11.62
CA HIS A 318 19.88 -13.62 -10.78
C HIS A 318 18.68 -13.08 -9.96
N TRP A 319 18.60 -11.78 -9.70
CA TRP A 319 17.43 -11.17 -9.08
C TRP A 319 16.20 -11.17 -9.99
N TRP A 320 16.43 -11.27 -11.30
CA TRP A 320 15.37 -11.31 -12.31
C TRP A 320 15.13 -12.74 -12.85
N ALA A 321 15.94 -13.71 -12.42
CA ALA A 321 15.79 -15.09 -12.84
C ALA A 321 14.54 -15.72 -12.23
N PRO A 322 13.59 -16.26 -13.03
CA PRO A 322 12.50 -17.06 -12.50
C PRO A 322 13.06 -18.32 -11.82
N PHE A 323 12.31 -18.84 -10.86
CA PHE A 323 12.77 -20.02 -10.13
C PHE A 323 12.81 -21.24 -11.06
N ASP A 324 13.97 -21.87 -11.15
CA ASP A 324 14.24 -23.02 -12.02
C ASP A 324 15.01 -24.10 -11.24
N GLU A 325 14.33 -25.21 -10.94
CA GLU A 325 14.90 -26.35 -10.21
C GLU A 325 16.06 -27.03 -10.96
N SER A 326 16.12 -26.83 -12.29
CA SER A 326 17.16 -27.43 -13.16
C SER A 326 18.52 -26.74 -13.05
N ARG A 327 18.61 -25.62 -12.35
CA ARG A 327 19.90 -24.93 -12.14
C ARG A 327 20.90 -25.84 -11.43
N PRO A 328 22.17 -25.87 -11.89
CA PRO A 328 23.16 -26.85 -11.40
C PRO A 328 23.28 -26.90 -9.88
N PHE A 329 23.27 -25.78 -9.18
CA PHE A 329 23.42 -25.74 -7.73
C PHE A 329 22.19 -26.27 -6.96
N LEU A 330 21.00 -26.27 -7.59
CA LEU A 330 19.78 -26.80 -7.00
C LEU A 330 19.60 -28.32 -7.22
N GLN A 331 20.32 -28.89 -8.21
CA GLN A 331 20.19 -30.34 -8.52
C GLN A 331 20.50 -31.22 -7.31
N GLU A 332 21.42 -30.81 -6.43
CA GLU A 332 21.71 -31.54 -5.22
C GLU A 332 20.52 -31.65 -4.28
N LEU A 333 19.70 -30.58 -4.18
CA LEU A 333 18.52 -30.53 -3.34
C LEU A 333 17.36 -31.35 -3.93
N PHE A 334 17.12 -31.21 -5.23
CA PHE A 334 15.94 -31.80 -5.88
C PHE A 334 16.16 -33.19 -6.46
N ILE A 335 17.41 -33.60 -6.68
CA ILE A 335 17.74 -34.90 -7.29
C ILE A 335 18.38 -35.87 -6.31
N ARG A 336 19.24 -35.40 -5.41
CA ARG A 336 20.07 -36.23 -4.54
C ARG A 336 19.56 -36.44 -3.12
N LYS A 337 18.69 -35.59 -2.59
CA LYS A 337 18.09 -35.76 -1.25
C LYS A 337 16.83 -36.62 -1.32
N ASP A 338 16.51 -37.32 -0.23
CA ASP A 338 15.37 -38.22 -0.11
C ASP A 338 14.10 -37.62 -0.71
N GLY A 339 13.42 -38.37 -1.57
CA GLY A 339 12.34 -37.93 -2.44
C GLY A 339 11.24 -37.14 -1.75
N ASP A 340 10.96 -37.40 -0.48
CA ASP A 340 9.94 -36.74 0.32
C ASP A 340 10.22 -35.24 0.55
N MET A 341 11.47 -34.85 0.73
CA MET A 341 11.86 -33.47 0.98
C MET A 341 11.79 -32.62 -0.30
N ALA A 342 12.27 -33.17 -1.42
CA ALA A 342 12.16 -32.47 -2.71
C ALA A 342 10.70 -32.27 -3.12
N GLU A 343 9.86 -33.27 -2.90
CA GLU A 343 8.44 -33.21 -3.18
C GLU A 343 7.73 -32.18 -2.26
N GLY A 344 8.05 -32.16 -0.97
CA GLY A 344 7.54 -31.19 -0.02
C GLY A 344 7.90 -29.74 -0.42
N LEU A 345 9.16 -29.51 -0.88
CA LEU A 345 9.56 -28.20 -1.39
C LEU A 345 8.82 -27.80 -2.67
N ARG A 346 8.62 -28.75 -3.61
CA ARG A 346 7.85 -28.48 -4.82
C ARG A 346 6.42 -28.08 -4.48
N GLN A 347 5.76 -28.84 -3.62
CA GLN A 347 4.41 -28.54 -3.15
C GLN A 347 4.36 -27.18 -2.46
N MET A 348 5.30 -26.89 -1.55
CA MET A 348 5.41 -25.59 -0.91
C MET A 348 5.54 -24.47 -1.93
N PHE A 349 6.42 -24.59 -2.92
CA PHE A 349 6.64 -23.57 -3.93
C PHE A 349 5.54 -23.45 -4.98
N GLN A 350 4.84 -24.54 -5.29
CA GLN A 350 3.68 -24.49 -6.19
C GLN A 350 2.51 -23.70 -5.59
N HIS A 351 2.33 -23.84 -4.30
CA HIS A 351 1.20 -23.26 -3.60
C HIS A 351 1.53 -21.96 -2.84
N SER A 352 2.81 -21.68 -2.58
CA SER A 352 3.21 -20.40 -1.98
C SER A 352 3.28 -19.30 -3.04
N ALA A 353 2.77 -18.13 -2.69
CA ALA A 353 2.93 -16.92 -3.50
C ALA A 353 4.35 -16.32 -3.41
N ASP A 354 5.34 -17.10 -2.91
CA ASP A 354 6.70 -16.63 -2.74
C ASP A 354 7.36 -16.27 -4.08
N CYS A 355 8.02 -15.13 -4.11
CA CYS A 355 8.75 -14.69 -5.28
C CYS A 355 10.05 -15.52 -5.50
N SER A 356 10.55 -15.52 -6.73
CA SER A 356 11.69 -16.33 -7.14
C SER A 356 12.94 -16.11 -6.29
N VAL A 357 13.25 -14.86 -5.91
CA VAL A 357 14.45 -14.57 -5.09
C VAL A 357 14.38 -15.21 -3.70
N ASN A 358 13.19 -15.26 -3.08
CA ASN A 358 13.02 -15.95 -1.81
C ASN A 358 13.24 -17.46 -1.95
N ARG A 359 12.66 -18.08 -2.98
CA ARG A 359 12.81 -19.52 -3.25
C ARG A 359 14.27 -19.89 -3.41
N TYR A 360 15.04 -19.13 -4.19
CA TYR A 360 16.47 -19.33 -4.35
C TYR A 360 17.23 -19.20 -3.03
N ALA A 361 16.97 -18.15 -2.27
CA ALA A 361 17.65 -17.90 -0.99
C ALA A 361 17.31 -18.99 0.06
N ILE A 362 16.07 -19.48 0.10
CA ILE A 362 15.65 -20.58 0.97
C ILE A 362 16.40 -21.88 0.58
N CYS A 363 16.40 -22.23 -0.70
CA CYS A 363 17.10 -23.43 -1.17
C CYS A 363 18.60 -23.38 -0.87
N GLU A 364 19.26 -22.25 -1.09
CA GLU A 364 20.68 -22.06 -0.81
C GLU A 364 20.98 -22.17 0.70
N ALA A 365 20.12 -21.58 1.55
CA ALA A 365 20.24 -21.72 2.99
C ALA A 365 20.12 -23.18 3.44
N MET A 366 19.18 -23.94 2.87
CA MET A 366 19.00 -25.36 3.15
C MET A 366 20.21 -26.21 2.72
N LEU A 367 20.86 -25.85 1.61
CA LEU A 367 22.08 -26.51 1.17
C LEU A 367 23.29 -26.22 2.08
N SER A 368 23.31 -25.05 2.71
CA SER A 368 24.40 -24.58 3.57
C SER A 368 24.36 -25.15 5.00
N HIS A 369 23.18 -25.58 5.49
CA HIS A 369 22.97 -26.06 6.86
C HIS A 369 22.84 -27.58 6.89
N SER A 370 23.67 -28.24 7.69
CA SER A 370 23.67 -29.70 7.89
C SER A 370 22.52 -30.21 8.79
N ASP A 371 21.81 -29.31 9.51
CA ASP A 371 20.77 -29.67 10.49
C ASP A 371 19.39 -29.18 10.05
N VAL A 372 18.88 -29.86 8.99
CA VAL A 372 17.60 -29.50 8.31
C VAL A 372 16.38 -29.92 9.13
N THR A 373 16.52 -30.81 10.13
CA THR A 373 15.38 -31.39 10.87
C THR A 373 14.58 -30.41 11.72
N SER A 374 15.16 -29.29 12.16
CA SER A 374 14.43 -28.26 12.91
C SER A 374 13.65 -27.29 11.99
N ILE A 375 14.21 -27.02 10.81
CA ILE A 375 13.58 -26.19 9.77
C ILE A 375 12.40 -26.94 9.14
N ASP A 376 12.56 -28.25 8.90
CA ASP A 376 11.55 -29.14 8.35
C ASP A 376 10.27 -29.16 9.20
N LYS A 377 10.38 -29.29 10.53
CA LYS A 377 9.21 -29.26 11.42
C LYS A 377 8.45 -27.93 11.40
N GLN A 378 9.16 -26.80 11.33
CA GLN A 378 8.54 -25.49 11.29
C GLN A 378 7.88 -25.21 9.94
N LEU A 379 8.50 -25.65 8.84
CA LEU A 379 7.93 -25.57 7.50
C LEU A 379 6.71 -26.48 7.36
N THR A 380 6.75 -27.70 7.87
CA THR A 380 5.61 -28.62 7.87
C THR A 380 4.40 -28.08 8.64
N GLN A 381 4.62 -27.50 9.83
CA GLN A 381 3.55 -26.87 10.62
C GLN A 381 2.95 -25.63 9.94
N LEU A 382 3.80 -24.83 9.27
CA LEU A 382 3.33 -23.68 8.48
C LEU A 382 2.52 -24.17 7.28
N TRP A 383 2.98 -25.24 6.63
CA TRP A 383 2.34 -25.87 5.49
C TRP A 383 0.96 -26.43 5.82
N GLU A 384 0.83 -27.26 6.86
CA GLU A 384 -0.46 -27.81 7.32
C GLU A 384 -1.50 -26.71 7.58
N SER A 385 -1.05 -25.51 7.96
CA SER A 385 -1.92 -24.35 8.20
C SER A 385 -2.37 -23.65 6.91
N ILE A 386 -1.64 -23.80 5.81
CA ILE A 386 -1.92 -23.17 4.51
C ILE A 386 -2.75 -24.12 3.63
N GLU A 387 -2.48 -25.42 3.68
CA GLU A 387 -3.10 -26.46 2.86
C GLU A 387 -4.62 -26.52 2.98
N ALA A 388 -5.16 -26.20 4.14
CA ALA A 388 -6.62 -26.20 4.39
C ALA A 388 -7.45 -25.21 3.54
N ASN A 389 -6.81 -24.30 2.78
CA ASN A 389 -7.46 -23.20 2.05
C ASN A 389 -7.09 -23.11 0.55
N LEU A 390 -6.42 -24.16 0.00
CA LEU A 390 -5.94 -24.11 -1.38
C LEU A 390 -6.95 -24.67 -2.39
N THR A 391 -7.15 -23.93 -3.47
CA THR A 391 -7.87 -24.40 -4.67
C THR A 391 -6.84 -24.86 -5.72
N ASP A 392 -7.18 -25.90 -6.49
CA ASP A 392 -6.30 -26.51 -7.51
C ASP A 392 -5.89 -25.59 -8.68
N ALA A 393 -6.53 -24.44 -8.85
CA ALA A 393 -6.18 -23.46 -9.89
C ALA A 393 -5.38 -22.32 -9.29
N ILE A 394 -4.19 -22.06 -9.88
CA ILE A 394 -3.41 -20.88 -9.51
C ILE A 394 -4.15 -19.63 -10.05
N PRO A 395 -4.70 -18.76 -9.19
CA PRO A 395 -5.37 -17.55 -9.65
C PRO A 395 -4.37 -16.65 -10.38
N GLN A 396 -4.79 -15.97 -11.45
CA GLN A 396 -3.94 -15.00 -12.17
C GLN A 396 -3.29 -13.96 -11.24
N GLN A 397 -3.95 -13.65 -10.15
CA GLN A 397 -3.45 -12.77 -9.10
C GLN A 397 -2.09 -13.20 -8.53
N VAL A 398 -1.81 -14.50 -8.44
CA VAL A 398 -0.53 -15.01 -7.90
C VAL A 398 0.64 -14.59 -8.76
N TYR A 399 0.46 -14.54 -10.09
CA TYR A 399 1.52 -14.11 -11.00
C TYR A 399 1.87 -12.63 -10.79
N PHE A 400 0.86 -11.75 -10.71
CA PHE A 400 1.10 -10.32 -10.43
C PHE A 400 1.74 -10.11 -9.07
N ARG A 401 1.29 -10.84 -8.05
CA ARG A 401 1.87 -10.79 -6.69
C ARG A 401 3.35 -11.16 -6.71
N SER A 402 3.68 -12.33 -7.26
CA SER A 402 5.07 -12.80 -7.34
C SER A 402 5.97 -11.81 -8.07
N VAL A 403 5.51 -11.25 -9.18
CA VAL A 403 6.24 -10.25 -9.96
C VAL A 403 6.46 -8.96 -9.16
N VAL A 404 5.40 -8.39 -8.58
CA VAL A 404 5.49 -7.14 -7.81
C VAL A 404 6.41 -7.31 -6.60
N GLN A 405 6.29 -8.41 -5.86
CA GLN A 405 7.16 -8.70 -4.73
C GLN A 405 8.62 -8.89 -5.15
N ASN A 406 8.87 -9.62 -6.25
CA ASN A 406 10.23 -9.84 -6.76
C ASN A 406 10.89 -8.53 -7.17
N MET A 407 10.17 -7.69 -7.93
CA MET A 407 10.66 -6.38 -8.36
C MET A 407 10.88 -5.44 -7.17
N ALA A 408 9.97 -5.41 -6.20
CA ALA A 408 10.10 -4.56 -5.03
C ALA A 408 11.31 -4.96 -4.16
N ARG A 409 11.54 -6.27 -3.97
CA ARG A 409 12.73 -6.76 -3.27
C ARG A 409 14.01 -6.43 -4.03
N PHE A 410 13.99 -6.54 -5.36
CA PHE A 410 15.14 -6.13 -6.17
C PHE A 410 15.50 -4.67 -5.91
N PHE A 411 14.55 -3.74 -6.02
CA PHE A 411 14.81 -2.32 -5.81
C PHE A 411 15.10 -1.95 -4.34
N ALA A 412 14.72 -2.79 -3.38
CA ALA A 412 15.01 -2.53 -1.97
C ALA A 412 16.34 -3.15 -1.50
N HIS A 413 16.73 -4.30 -2.02
CA HIS A 413 17.78 -5.14 -1.42
C HIS A 413 18.91 -5.56 -2.36
N SER A 414 18.78 -5.36 -3.68
CA SER A 414 19.83 -5.74 -4.62
C SER A 414 21.08 -4.84 -4.49
N PRO A 415 22.24 -5.30 -4.93
CA PRO A 415 23.44 -4.43 -4.97
C PRO A 415 23.29 -3.19 -5.85
N LEU A 416 22.31 -3.18 -6.78
CA LEU A 416 22.00 -2.08 -7.66
C LEU A 416 21.04 -1.04 -7.03
N ALA A 417 20.40 -1.35 -5.91
CA ALA A 417 19.34 -0.53 -5.30
C ALA A 417 19.76 0.93 -5.00
N GLN A 418 21.04 1.15 -4.72
CA GLN A 418 21.58 2.50 -4.48
C GLN A 418 22.01 3.24 -5.75
N GLN A 419 22.07 2.56 -6.89
CA GLN A 419 22.60 3.08 -8.16
C GLN A 419 21.50 3.39 -9.17
N THR A 420 20.32 2.78 -9.00
CA THR A 420 19.18 2.90 -9.90
C THR A 420 17.93 3.32 -9.13
N GLU A 421 17.22 4.32 -9.64
CA GLU A 421 15.97 4.79 -9.05
C GLU A 421 14.91 3.69 -9.12
N SER A 422 14.25 3.45 -7.99
CA SER A 422 13.19 2.45 -7.88
C SER A 422 11.99 2.77 -8.78
N LEU A 423 11.44 1.77 -9.46
CA LEU A 423 10.18 1.88 -10.18
C LEU A 423 8.97 2.14 -9.26
N PHE A 424 9.12 1.88 -7.96
CA PHE A 424 8.10 2.14 -6.95
C PHE A 424 8.23 3.53 -6.30
N ALA A 425 9.14 4.38 -6.76
CA ALA A 425 9.29 5.75 -6.26
C ALA A 425 8.16 6.68 -6.73
N SER A 426 7.54 6.39 -7.87
CA SER A 426 6.38 7.12 -8.40
C SER A 426 5.09 6.76 -7.67
N ASP A 427 4.05 7.59 -7.80
CA ASP A 427 2.70 7.25 -7.32
C ASP A 427 2.19 6.02 -8.10
N THR A 428 1.97 4.91 -7.40
CA THR A 428 1.50 3.66 -8.01
C THR A 428 -0.02 3.49 -7.92
N CYS A 429 -0.77 4.55 -7.61
CA CYS A 429 -2.23 4.55 -7.66
C CYS A 429 -2.71 4.81 -9.10
N LEU A 430 -2.92 3.74 -9.89
CA LEU A 430 -3.24 3.81 -11.32
C LEU A 430 -4.40 4.76 -11.67
N PRO A 431 -5.52 4.81 -10.91
CA PRO A 431 -6.61 5.74 -11.21
C PRO A 431 -6.25 7.22 -11.19
N ARG A 432 -5.13 7.62 -10.57
CA ARG A 432 -4.69 9.02 -10.52
C ARG A 432 -4.07 9.48 -11.83
N HIS A 433 -3.53 8.55 -12.61
CA HIS A 433 -2.80 8.85 -13.84
C HIS A 433 -3.74 8.97 -15.03
N ALA A 434 -3.73 10.14 -15.67
CA ALA A 434 -4.68 10.49 -16.71
C ALA A 434 -4.63 9.53 -17.91
N PHE A 435 -3.45 9.02 -18.24
CA PHE A 435 -3.26 8.12 -19.39
C PHE A 435 -3.68 6.68 -19.11
N LEU A 436 -3.66 6.20 -17.85
CA LEU A 436 -4.12 4.85 -17.47
C LEU A 436 -5.63 4.79 -17.20
N ARG A 437 -6.22 5.90 -16.77
CA ARG A 437 -7.63 5.96 -16.39
C ARG A 437 -8.60 5.45 -17.44
N PRO A 438 -8.44 5.75 -18.76
CA PRO A 438 -9.33 5.23 -19.79
C PRO A 438 -9.29 3.70 -19.94
N LEU A 439 -8.23 3.04 -19.44
CA LEU A 439 -8.06 1.60 -19.46
C LEU A 439 -8.72 0.91 -18.25
N LEU A 440 -9.12 1.68 -17.24
CA LEU A 440 -9.73 1.16 -16.01
C LEU A 440 -11.26 1.23 -16.12
N ASN A 441 -11.93 0.19 -15.62
CA ASN A 441 -13.38 0.20 -15.49
C ASN A 441 -13.81 0.72 -14.10
N ARG A 442 -15.13 0.98 -13.97
CA ARG A 442 -15.72 1.44 -12.71
C ARG A 442 -15.42 0.50 -11.54
N GLN A 443 -15.51 -0.81 -11.80
CA GLN A 443 -15.28 -1.83 -10.77
C GLN A 443 -13.86 -1.74 -10.20
N THR A 444 -12.85 -1.63 -11.05
CA THR A 444 -11.45 -1.43 -10.65
C THR A 444 -11.28 -0.19 -9.78
N MET A 445 -11.89 0.93 -10.17
CA MET A 445 -11.82 2.17 -9.40
C MET A 445 -12.47 2.03 -8.02
N MET A 446 -13.64 1.39 -7.95
CA MET A 446 -14.34 1.14 -6.69
C MET A 446 -13.53 0.21 -5.78
N GLN A 447 -13.00 -0.90 -6.30
CA GLN A 447 -12.15 -1.83 -5.56
C GLN A 447 -10.88 -1.14 -5.04
N THR A 448 -10.25 -0.30 -5.85
CA THR A 448 -9.09 0.51 -5.41
C THR A 448 -9.47 1.39 -4.22
N CYS A 449 -10.60 2.11 -4.29
CA CYS A 449 -11.06 2.94 -3.18
C CYS A 449 -11.38 2.12 -1.92
N GLN A 450 -12.02 0.96 -2.05
CA GLN A 450 -12.30 0.05 -0.93
C GLN A 450 -11.02 -0.42 -0.25
N MET A 451 -10.00 -0.80 -1.02
CA MET A 451 -8.71 -1.21 -0.49
C MET A 451 -7.97 -0.06 0.22
N LEU A 452 -7.97 1.12 -0.38
CA LEU A 452 -7.36 2.30 0.26
C LEU A 452 -8.03 2.61 1.61
N ILE A 453 -9.36 2.52 1.68
CA ILE A 453 -10.12 2.70 2.93
C ILE A 453 -9.82 1.57 3.93
N HIS A 454 -9.67 0.33 3.46
CA HIS A 454 -9.31 -0.81 4.30
C HIS A 454 -7.95 -0.60 4.99
N PHE A 455 -7.00 -0.03 4.29
CA PHE A 455 -5.66 0.30 4.82
C PHE A 455 -5.57 1.71 5.46
N HIS A 456 -6.68 2.33 5.83
CA HIS A 456 -6.73 3.65 6.46
C HIS A 456 -6.09 4.78 5.64
N ARG A 457 -6.28 4.72 4.31
CA ARG A 457 -5.80 5.72 3.35
C ARG A 457 -6.95 6.52 2.74
N GLU A 458 -7.88 6.97 3.57
CA GLU A 458 -9.11 7.66 3.17
C GLU A 458 -8.85 8.98 2.45
N ALA A 459 -7.78 9.67 2.83
CA ALA A 459 -7.35 10.90 2.17
C ALA A 459 -7.01 10.68 0.69
N GLU A 460 -6.60 9.47 0.32
CA GLU A 460 -6.29 9.09 -1.04
C GLU A 460 -7.52 8.55 -1.79
N ALA A 461 -8.40 7.82 -1.10
CA ALA A 461 -9.61 7.26 -1.67
C ALA A 461 -10.66 8.33 -2.01
N PHE A 462 -10.83 9.33 -1.15
CA PHE A 462 -11.90 10.32 -1.28
C PHE A 462 -11.86 11.14 -2.58
N PRO A 463 -10.71 11.67 -3.05
CA PRO A 463 -10.62 12.35 -4.35
C PRO A 463 -11.01 11.47 -5.54
N LEU A 464 -10.66 10.17 -5.50
CA LEU A 464 -11.02 9.21 -6.55
C LEU A 464 -12.53 8.97 -6.58
N LEU A 465 -13.16 8.79 -5.41
CA LEU A 465 -14.61 8.67 -5.30
C LEU A 465 -15.33 9.94 -5.79
N GLN A 466 -14.82 11.12 -5.47
CA GLN A 466 -15.36 12.39 -5.98
C GLN A 466 -15.26 12.49 -7.49
N GLN A 467 -14.15 12.06 -8.05
CA GLN A 467 -13.98 12.06 -9.50
C GLN A 467 -14.97 11.09 -10.18
N LEU A 468 -15.09 9.88 -9.65
CA LEU A 468 -16.01 8.87 -10.15
C LEU A 468 -17.47 9.34 -10.09
N SER A 469 -17.85 10.02 -9.00
CA SER A 469 -19.21 10.59 -8.82
C SER A 469 -19.57 11.72 -9.79
N ARG A 470 -18.56 12.37 -10.40
CA ARG A 470 -18.79 13.40 -11.44
C ARG A 470 -18.97 12.81 -12.84
N GLN A 471 -18.45 11.63 -13.08
CA GLN A 471 -18.43 11.00 -14.39
C GLN A 471 -19.59 10.04 -14.59
N GLU A 472 -20.14 9.49 -13.50
CA GLU A 472 -21.14 8.43 -13.56
C GLU A 472 -22.27 8.67 -12.54
N SER A 473 -23.34 7.85 -12.65
CA SER A 473 -24.44 7.84 -11.69
C SER A 473 -23.94 7.42 -10.30
N VAL A 474 -24.29 8.22 -9.31
CA VAL A 474 -23.90 7.98 -7.91
C VAL A 474 -24.73 6.82 -7.35
N SER A 475 -24.07 5.79 -6.82
CA SER A 475 -24.71 4.64 -6.15
C SER A 475 -24.69 4.81 -4.63
N ALA A 476 -25.60 4.12 -3.93
CA ALA A 476 -25.62 4.09 -2.46
C ALA A 476 -24.26 3.59 -1.89
N GLU A 477 -23.67 2.57 -2.51
CA GLU A 477 -22.35 2.06 -2.11
C GLU A 477 -21.25 3.13 -2.20
N MET A 478 -21.20 3.90 -3.29
CA MET A 478 -20.25 5.00 -3.46
C MET A 478 -20.42 6.05 -2.36
N LEU A 479 -21.67 6.44 -2.05
CA LEU A 479 -21.96 7.40 -0.99
C LEU A 479 -21.55 6.86 0.40
N ARG A 480 -21.77 5.56 0.66
CA ARG A 480 -21.29 4.89 1.88
C ARG A 480 -19.78 4.99 2.04
N LEU A 481 -19.03 4.72 0.96
CA LEU A 481 -17.56 4.85 0.97
C LEU A 481 -17.12 6.31 1.17
N MET A 482 -17.77 7.27 0.51
CA MET A 482 -17.50 8.70 0.72
C MET A 482 -17.80 9.14 2.15
N GLY A 483 -18.93 8.70 2.72
CA GLY A 483 -19.30 8.92 4.10
C GLY A 483 -18.25 8.35 5.07
N ARG A 484 -17.82 7.11 4.84
CA ARG A 484 -16.77 6.46 5.64
C ARG A 484 -15.43 7.22 5.59
N CYS A 485 -15.02 7.68 4.42
CA CYS A 485 -13.82 8.52 4.30
C CYS A 485 -13.93 9.79 5.16
N GLN A 486 -15.06 10.50 5.07
CA GLN A 486 -15.28 11.73 5.85
C GLN A 486 -15.37 11.46 7.36
N GLN A 487 -15.98 10.35 7.74
CA GLN A 487 -16.06 9.88 9.13
C GLN A 487 -14.66 9.64 9.73
N GLN A 488 -13.82 8.90 9.04
CA GLN A 488 -12.46 8.59 9.48
C GLN A 488 -11.56 9.84 9.51
N MET A 489 -11.79 10.78 8.60
CA MET A 489 -11.12 12.10 8.62
C MET A 489 -11.70 13.07 9.69
N GLY A 490 -12.64 12.61 10.54
CA GLY A 490 -13.23 13.42 11.60
C GLY A 490 -14.26 14.46 11.11
N GLN A 491 -14.65 14.45 9.84
CA GLN A 491 -15.59 15.39 9.24
C GLN A 491 -17.03 14.88 9.39
N TRP A 492 -17.48 14.70 10.64
CA TRP A 492 -18.74 14.06 11.00
C TRP A 492 -19.97 14.64 10.30
N GLN A 493 -20.05 15.97 10.15
CA GLN A 493 -21.18 16.62 9.49
C GLN A 493 -21.27 16.29 7.99
N LYS A 494 -20.10 16.19 7.31
CA LYS A 494 -20.05 15.78 5.92
C LYS A 494 -20.36 14.29 5.77
N ALA A 495 -19.89 13.46 6.71
CA ALA A 495 -20.22 12.04 6.74
C ALA A 495 -21.74 11.83 6.83
N VAL A 496 -22.44 12.55 7.73
CA VAL A 496 -23.91 12.52 7.82
C VAL A 496 -24.55 12.84 6.46
N SER A 497 -24.08 13.89 5.77
CA SER A 497 -24.64 14.25 4.47
C SER A 497 -24.54 13.13 3.44
N PHE A 498 -23.42 12.42 3.37
CA PHE A 498 -23.24 11.29 2.46
C PHE A 498 -24.06 10.07 2.87
N PHE A 499 -24.09 9.72 4.16
CA PHE A 499 -24.88 8.60 4.64
C PHE A 499 -26.39 8.83 4.50
N THR A 500 -26.87 10.07 4.71
CA THR A 500 -28.27 10.41 4.48
C THR A 500 -28.64 10.28 2.99
N GLN A 501 -27.76 10.70 2.08
CA GLN A 501 -27.98 10.48 0.64
C GLN A 501 -27.94 9.00 0.28
N ALA A 502 -27.08 8.20 0.92
CA ALA A 502 -27.05 6.76 0.72
C ALA A 502 -28.34 6.09 1.18
N ASP A 503 -28.88 6.51 2.34
CA ASP A 503 -30.15 6.03 2.89
C ASP A 503 -31.36 6.40 2.00
N LEU A 504 -31.31 7.54 1.31
CA LEU A 504 -32.33 7.90 0.33
C LEU A 504 -32.33 7.02 -0.93
N LEU A 505 -31.18 6.45 -1.30
CA LEU A 505 -31.07 5.56 -2.46
C LEU A 505 -31.31 4.08 -2.11
N ASP A 506 -31.04 3.71 -0.87
CA ASP A 506 -31.18 2.33 -0.36
C ASP A 506 -31.66 2.45 1.09
N GLU A 507 -32.99 2.57 1.21
CA GLU A 507 -33.66 2.86 2.47
C GLU A 507 -33.50 1.71 3.47
N ASN A 508 -33.25 2.10 4.72
CA ASN A 508 -33.15 1.18 5.85
C ASN A 508 -32.01 0.15 5.76
N ASP A 509 -30.96 0.44 4.99
CA ASP A 509 -29.74 -0.37 5.06
C ASP A 509 -29.15 -0.31 6.48
N THR A 510 -29.06 -1.46 7.13
CA THR A 510 -28.62 -1.59 8.53
C THR A 510 -27.25 -0.95 8.77
N TRP A 511 -26.30 -1.17 7.86
CA TRP A 511 -24.95 -0.61 8.00
C TRP A 511 -24.97 0.93 7.92
N THR A 512 -25.71 1.50 6.96
CA THR A 512 -25.84 2.96 6.80
C THR A 512 -26.46 3.58 8.04
N LEU A 513 -27.52 2.98 8.58
CA LEU A 513 -28.16 3.46 9.82
C LEU A 513 -27.21 3.39 11.02
N GLN A 514 -26.43 2.32 11.16
CA GLN A 514 -25.40 2.22 12.20
C GLN A 514 -24.34 3.33 12.09
N GLN A 515 -23.89 3.67 10.87
CA GLN A 515 -22.94 4.76 10.68
C GLN A 515 -23.54 6.13 10.98
N LEU A 516 -24.81 6.35 10.61
CA LEU A 516 -25.56 7.58 10.99
C LEU A 516 -25.69 7.70 12.50
N ASN A 517 -26.03 6.62 13.20
CA ASN A 517 -26.10 6.57 14.66
C ASN A 517 -24.78 7.05 15.29
N VAL A 518 -23.64 6.47 14.85
CA VAL A 518 -22.31 6.88 15.36
C VAL A 518 -22.03 8.37 15.06
N CYS A 519 -22.34 8.83 13.85
CA CYS A 519 -22.12 10.23 13.49
C CYS A 519 -22.98 11.18 14.32
N TYR A 520 -24.27 10.89 14.50
CA TYR A 520 -25.18 11.71 15.32
C TYR A 520 -24.80 11.71 16.80
N GLU A 521 -24.30 10.59 17.32
CA GLU A 521 -23.74 10.52 18.68
C GLU A 521 -22.56 11.47 18.85
N ARG A 522 -21.58 11.42 17.93
CA ARG A 522 -20.42 12.32 17.96
C ARG A 522 -20.78 13.80 17.82
N LEU A 523 -21.83 14.10 17.10
CA LEU A 523 -22.35 15.46 16.91
C LEU A 523 -23.33 15.89 18.00
N GLN A 524 -23.66 15.03 18.98
CA GLN A 524 -24.65 15.27 20.05
C GLN A 524 -26.07 15.59 19.49
N ARG A 525 -26.40 15.07 18.31
CA ARG A 525 -27.68 15.26 17.63
C ARG A 525 -28.66 14.16 18.04
N HIS A 526 -29.13 14.24 19.29
CA HIS A 526 -29.91 13.15 19.91
C HIS A 526 -31.28 12.95 19.25
N ALA A 527 -31.93 13.99 18.70
CA ALA A 527 -33.22 13.84 18.05
C ALA A 527 -33.15 12.99 16.77
N GLU A 528 -32.16 13.26 15.92
CA GLU A 528 -31.94 12.51 14.69
C GLU A 528 -31.38 11.11 14.98
N ARG A 529 -30.55 11.01 16.04
CA ARG A 529 -30.08 9.70 16.53
C ARG A 529 -31.23 8.80 16.92
N LEU A 530 -32.26 9.35 17.61
CA LEU A 530 -33.45 8.59 18.02
C LEU A 530 -34.20 8.02 16.83
N ASP A 531 -34.41 8.80 15.77
CA ASP A 531 -35.08 8.34 14.54
C ASP A 531 -34.36 7.13 13.94
N VAL A 532 -33.03 7.23 13.80
CA VAL A 532 -32.20 6.16 13.25
C VAL A 532 -32.23 4.90 14.13
N LEU A 533 -32.15 5.06 15.45
CA LEU A 533 -32.20 3.95 16.39
C LEU A 533 -33.56 3.24 16.38
N GLN A 534 -34.66 3.98 16.24
CA GLN A 534 -36.01 3.39 16.11
C GLN A 534 -36.16 2.57 14.82
N ARG A 535 -35.57 3.07 13.71
CA ARG A 535 -35.55 2.30 12.44
C ARG A 535 -34.73 1.01 12.57
N LEU A 536 -33.62 1.04 13.30
CA LEU A 536 -32.82 -0.15 13.60
C LEU A 536 -33.58 -1.14 14.53
N GLU A 537 -34.33 -0.61 15.53
CA GLU A 537 -35.13 -1.44 16.44
C GLU A 537 -36.21 -2.24 15.70
N VAL A 538 -36.82 -1.66 14.66
CA VAL A 538 -37.79 -2.37 13.81
C VAL A 538 -37.14 -3.58 13.12
N GLN A 539 -35.87 -3.49 12.76
CA GLN A 539 -35.12 -4.59 12.11
C GLN A 539 -34.64 -5.65 13.11
N ALA A 540 -34.27 -5.24 14.33
CA ALA A 540 -33.74 -6.11 15.36
C ALA A 540 -34.37 -5.84 16.73
N PRO A 541 -35.66 -6.19 16.96
CA PRO A 541 -36.41 -5.84 18.17
C PRO A 541 -35.92 -6.53 19.45
N ASP A 542 -35.15 -7.61 19.32
CA ASP A 542 -34.61 -8.37 20.43
C ASP A 542 -33.13 -8.04 20.75
N ASP A 543 -32.56 -7.03 20.04
CA ASP A 543 -31.19 -6.58 20.29
C ASP A 543 -31.15 -5.73 21.58
N LEU A 544 -30.55 -6.30 22.61
CA LEU A 544 -30.40 -5.66 23.91
C LEU A 544 -29.42 -4.49 23.89
N ASP A 545 -28.39 -4.53 23.05
CA ASP A 545 -27.42 -3.44 22.94
C ASP A 545 -28.05 -2.23 22.23
N LEU A 546 -28.90 -2.48 21.25
CA LEU A 546 -29.68 -1.46 20.59
C LEU A 546 -30.71 -0.83 21.54
N SER A 547 -31.39 -1.67 22.35
CA SER A 547 -32.33 -1.18 23.39
C SER A 547 -31.62 -0.30 24.42
N LEU A 548 -30.37 -0.59 24.76
CA LEU A 548 -29.54 0.22 25.65
C LEU A 548 -29.19 1.58 25.02
N GLN A 549 -28.78 1.58 23.74
CA GLN A 549 -28.48 2.83 23.00
C GLN A 549 -29.74 3.71 22.85
N LEU A 550 -30.91 3.11 22.61
CA LEU A 550 -32.18 3.81 22.57
C LEU A 550 -32.52 4.46 23.92
N ALA A 551 -32.35 3.70 25.00
CA ALA A 551 -32.60 4.20 26.35
C ALA A 551 -31.66 5.37 26.71
N ASP A 552 -30.39 5.27 26.36
CA ASP A 552 -29.42 6.35 26.55
C ASP A 552 -29.82 7.61 25.76
N CYS A 553 -30.17 7.45 24.50
CA CYS A 553 -30.64 8.55 23.66
C CYS A 553 -31.90 9.23 24.19
N LEU A 554 -32.90 8.44 24.63
CA LEU A 554 -34.12 8.93 25.25
C LEU A 554 -33.84 9.69 26.55
N ALA A 555 -32.89 9.20 27.36
CA ALA A 555 -32.47 9.88 28.58
C ALA A 555 -31.87 11.25 28.26
N HIS A 556 -31.03 11.39 27.23
CA HIS A 556 -30.49 12.68 26.80
C HIS A 556 -31.57 13.65 26.28
N LEU A 557 -32.61 13.13 25.64
CA LEU A 557 -33.77 13.94 25.18
C LEU A 557 -34.78 14.29 26.31
N GLY A 558 -34.51 13.87 27.54
CA GLY A 558 -35.41 14.15 28.68
C GLY A 558 -36.62 13.18 28.76
N ARG A 559 -36.69 12.14 27.89
CA ARG A 559 -37.75 11.11 27.87
C ARG A 559 -37.40 9.96 28.80
N ALA A 560 -37.07 10.30 30.04
CA ALA A 560 -36.47 9.36 30.99
C ALA A 560 -37.41 8.22 31.43
N ASP A 561 -38.76 8.41 31.39
CA ASP A 561 -39.70 7.33 31.67
C ASP A 561 -39.66 6.22 30.61
N GLU A 562 -39.58 6.62 29.35
CA GLU A 562 -39.44 5.64 28.24
C GLU A 562 -38.07 4.93 28.29
N ALA A 563 -37.01 5.68 28.62
CA ALA A 563 -35.69 5.12 28.82
C ALA A 563 -35.70 4.03 29.92
N LEU A 564 -36.32 4.33 31.07
CA LEU A 564 -36.40 3.37 32.19
C LEU A 564 -37.16 2.09 31.80
N ASN A 565 -38.25 2.20 31.03
CA ASN A 565 -39.02 1.01 30.60
C ASN A 565 -38.16 0.08 29.73
N LEU A 566 -37.35 0.63 28.81
CA LEU A 566 -36.43 -0.16 28.00
C LEU A 566 -35.32 -0.77 28.85
N LEU A 567 -34.76 0.02 29.77
CA LEU A 567 -33.67 -0.43 30.65
C LEU A 567 -34.10 -1.56 31.59
N TYR A 568 -35.34 -1.54 32.10
CA TYR A 568 -35.84 -2.63 32.91
C TYR A 568 -36.03 -3.93 32.10
N LYS A 569 -36.38 -3.81 30.78
CA LYS A 569 -36.39 -4.96 29.88
C LYS A 569 -34.97 -5.53 29.74
N VAL A 570 -33.98 -4.66 29.53
CA VAL A 570 -32.56 -5.10 29.37
C VAL A 570 -32.03 -5.72 30.70
N GLU A 571 -32.34 -5.11 31.86
CA GLU A 571 -31.91 -5.61 33.17
C GLU A 571 -32.43 -7.05 33.41
N LEU A 572 -33.60 -7.38 32.95
CA LEU A 572 -34.17 -8.73 33.11
C LEU A 572 -33.23 -9.80 32.52
N TYR A 573 -32.56 -9.51 31.40
CA TYR A 573 -31.67 -10.43 30.71
C TYR A 573 -30.19 -10.22 31.12
N ARG A 574 -29.81 -9.01 31.56
CA ARG A 574 -28.44 -8.62 31.97
C ARG A 574 -28.45 -7.96 33.36
N PRO A 575 -28.73 -8.67 34.44
CA PRO A 575 -29.00 -8.08 35.76
C PRO A 575 -27.74 -7.45 36.44
N GLU A 576 -26.53 -7.82 35.98
CA GLU A 576 -25.26 -7.33 36.52
C GLU A 576 -24.48 -6.49 35.52
N ASP A 577 -25.09 -6.11 34.41
CA ASP A 577 -24.46 -5.25 33.41
C ASP A 577 -24.26 -3.83 34.00
N VAL A 578 -22.99 -3.44 34.02
CA VAL A 578 -22.52 -2.18 34.60
C VAL A 578 -23.17 -0.99 33.90
N THR A 579 -23.25 -1.02 32.57
CA THR A 579 -23.79 0.05 31.75
C THR A 579 -25.31 0.20 31.98
N VAL A 580 -26.01 -0.92 32.04
CA VAL A 580 -27.47 -0.94 32.33
C VAL A 580 -27.75 -0.34 33.70
N LEU A 581 -27.05 -0.77 34.74
CA LEU A 581 -27.26 -0.28 36.10
C LEU A 581 -26.96 1.23 36.22
N THR A 582 -25.89 1.70 35.57
CA THR A 582 -25.51 3.11 35.57
C THR A 582 -26.54 3.96 34.85
N THR A 583 -27.01 3.51 33.67
CA THR A 583 -28.02 4.25 32.89
C THR A 583 -29.39 4.27 33.55
N ILE A 584 -29.80 3.19 34.25
CA ILE A 584 -31.01 3.21 35.09
C ILE A 584 -30.88 4.24 36.22
N ALA A 585 -29.75 4.26 36.92
CA ALA A 585 -29.53 5.23 38.00
C ALA A 585 -29.57 6.67 37.48
N HIS A 586 -28.97 6.95 36.32
CA HIS A 586 -28.99 8.25 35.67
C HIS A 586 -30.41 8.69 35.28
N SER A 587 -31.13 7.85 34.54
CA SER A 587 -32.49 8.13 34.09
C SER A 587 -33.43 8.35 35.27
N ALA A 588 -33.32 7.53 36.32
CA ALA A 588 -34.09 7.67 37.54
C ALA A 588 -33.80 8.99 38.28
N LEU A 589 -32.50 9.40 38.32
CA LEU A 589 -32.11 10.66 38.93
C LEU A 589 -32.70 11.86 38.21
N ARG A 590 -32.69 11.85 36.88
CA ARG A 590 -33.31 12.92 36.04
C ARG A 590 -34.84 13.05 36.24
N LEU A 591 -35.51 11.95 36.57
CA LEU A 591 -36.93 11.93 36.91
C LEU A 591 -37.20 12.28 38.38
N GLY A 592 -36.20 12.61 39.17
CA GLY A 592 -36.35 12.84 40.61
C GLY A 592 -36.64 11.57 41.42
N ARG A 593 -36.53 10.35 40.80
CA ARG A 593 -36.74 9.06 41.49
C ARG A 593 -35.49 8.65 42.27
N THR A 594 -35.16 9.44 43.29
CA THR A 594 -33.89 9.30 44.04
C THR A 594 -33.71 7.96 44.72
N ASP A 595 -34.79 7.29 45.13
CA ASP A 595 -34.75 5.97 45.74
C ASP A 595 -34.33 4.88 44.74
N VAL A 596 -34.84 4.96 43.52
CA VAL A 596 -34.47 4.07 42.42
C VAL A 596 -33.02 4.33 42.03
N ALA A 597 -32.63 5.58 41.83
CA ALA A 597 -31.24 5.93 41.50
C ALA A 597 -30.26 5.41 42.56
N ARG A 598 -30.60 5.58 43.85
CA ARG A 598 -29.79 5.05 44.98
C ARG A 598 -29.67 3.55 44.92
N LYS A 599 -30.77 2.82 44.76
CA LYS A 599 -30.78 1.33 44.70
C LYS A 599 -29.87 0.81 43.61
N TYR A 600 -29.99 1.33 42.39
CA TYR A 600 -29.22 0.85 41.27
C TYR A 600 -27.74 1.27 41.34
N MET A 601 -27.45 2.45 41.86
CA MET A 601 -26.07 2.87 42.08
C MET A 601 -25.39 2.05 43.21
N GLN A 602 -26.12 1.66 44.28
CA GLN A 602 -25.61 0.74 45.28
C GLN A 602 -25.33 -0.64 44.70
N LYS A 603 -26.24 -1.15 43.84
CA LYS A 603 -26.04 -2.42 43.12
C LYS A 603 -24.79 -2.37 42.23
N ARG A 604 -24.60 -1.26 41.49
CA ARG A 604 -23.39 -1.03 40.69
C ARG A 604 -22.11 -1.00 41.54
N LEU A 605 -22.11 -0.29 42.66
CA LEU A 605 -20.98 -0.16 43.54
C LEU A 605 -20.63 -1.46 44.28
N SER A 606 -21.57 -2.40 44.41
CA SER A 606 -21.32 -3.74 44.97
C SER A 606 -20.61 -4.69 44.02
N LEU A 607 -20.55 -4.37 42.72
CA LEU A 607 -19.81 -5.15 41.73
C LEU A 607 -18.32 -4.84 41.86
N SER A 608 -17.46 -5.85 41.67
CA SER A 608 -15.99 -5.73 41.77
C SER A 608 -15.35 -4.98 40.57
N ALA A 609 -16.14 -4.57 39.56
CA ALA A 609 -15.64 -3.88 38.40
C ALA A 609 -15.22 -2.44 38.74
N PRO A 610 -14.05 -1.95 38.27
CA PRO A 610 -13.61 -0.60 38.49
C PRO A 610 -14.56 0.42 37.86
N LEU A 611 -14.77 1.57 38.54
CA LEU A 611 -15.57 2.65 37.99
C LEU A 611 -14.80 3.37 36.87
N GLN A 612 -15.46 3.59 35.76
CA GLN A 612 -14.95 4.51 34.73
C GLN A 612 -15.11 5.98 35.20
N SER A 613 -14.39 6.91 34.56
CA SER A 613 -14.41 8.32 34.96
C SER A 613 -15.81 8.90 35.00
N GLU A 614 -16.63 8.62 34.00
CA GLU A 614 -18.01 9.10 33.89
C GLU A 614 -18.95 8.45 34.92
N GLU A 615 -18.79 7.15 35.18
CA GLU A 615 -19.52 6.43 36.24
C GLU A 615 -19.18 6.96 37.63
N THR A 616 -17.92 7.37 37.84
CA THR A 616 -17.49 7.98 39.12
C THR A 616 -18.19 9.32 39.33
N LEU A 617 -18.28 10.15 38.30
CA LEU A 617 -19.01 11.42 38.37
C LEU A 617 -20.52 11.18 38.60
N MET A 618 -21.09 10.19 37.95
CA MET A 618 -22.49 9.81 38.12
C MET A 618 -22.76 9.33 39.57
N ALA A 619 -21.92 8.44 40.08
CA ALA A 619 -22.02 7.97 41.47
C ALA A 619 -21.93 9.12 42.46
N ALA A 620 -21.02 10.07 42.23
CA ALA A 620 -20.88 11.26 43.06
C ALA A 620 -22.13 12.14 43.01
N ARG A 621 -22.73 12.37 41.85
CA ARG A 621 -24.00 13.11 41.69
C ARG A 621 -25.15 12.43 42.47
N VAL A 622 -25.31 11.12 42.32
CA VAL A 622 -26.31 10.37 43.10
C VAL A 622 -26.10 10.52 44.60
N GLN A 623 -24.86 10.38 45.08
CA GLN A 623 -24.55 10.57 46.51
C GLN A 623 -24.88 12.00 47.02
N LEU A 624 -24.60 13.05 46.21
CA LEU A 624 -24.94 14.43 46.59
C LEU A 624 -26.44 14.64 46.67
N VAL A 625 -27.20 14.18 45.67
CA VAL A 625 -28.66 14.37 45.65
C VAL A 625 -29.37 13.68 46.79
N ILE A 626 -28.83 12.53 47.25
CA ILE A 626 -29.35 11.82 48.41
C ILE A 626 -28.78 12.33 49.74
N GLY A 627 -28.01 13.44 49.72
CA GLY A 627 -27.47 14.11 50.91
C GLY A 627 -26.21 13.47 51.54
N ARG A 628 -25.54 12.55 50.83
CA ARG A 628 -24.32 11.87 51.30
C ARG A 628 -23.05 12.58 50.80
N TRP A 629 -22.82 13.76 51.35
CA TRP A 629 -21.71 14.63 50.90
C TRP A 629 -20.33 14.02 51.07
N ARG A 630 -20.09 13.23 52.13
CA ARG A 630 -18.79 12.65 52.42
C ARG A 630 -18.40 11.60 51.35
N GLU A 631 -19.32 10.75 51.01
CA GLU A 631 -19.14 9.71 50.00
C GLU A 631 -18.95 10.36 48.60
N ALA A 632 -19.73 11.37 48.28
CA ALA A 632 -19.60 12.14 47.06
C ALA A 632 -18.22 12.81 46.92
N LEU A 633 -17.74 13.44 48.01
CA LEU A 633 -16.44 14.09 48.02
C LEU A 633 -15.28 13.10 47.86
N GLN A 634 -15.40 11.88 48.36
CA GLN A 634 -14.40 10.83 48.14
C GLN A 634 -14.31 10.44 46.69
N LEU A 635 -15.43 10.40 45.95
CA LEU A 635 -15.51 10.12 44.51
C LEU A 635 -14.99 11.28 43.68
N TYR A 636 -15.26 12.54 44.06
CA TYR A 636 -14.74 13.73 43.39
C TYR A 636 -13.26 14.04 43.68
N ALA A 637 -12.68 13.47 44.75
CA ALA A 637 -11.32 13.79 45.17
C ALA A 637 -10.25 13.56 44.06
N PRO A 638 -10.29 12.45 43.29
CA PRO A 638 -9.33 12.20 42.21
C PRO A 638 -9.64 12.97 40.91
N THR A 639 -10.83 13.57 40.79
CA THR A 639 -11.27 14.24 39.56
C THR A 639 -10.43 15.49 39.26
N PRO A 640 -9.99 15.76 38.01
CA PRO A 640 -9.35 17.03 37.63
C PRO A 640 -10.23 18.25 37.92
N ASP A 641 -9.60 19.40 38.19
CA ASP A 641 -10.35 20.60 38.58
C ASP A 641 -11.27 21.10 37.45
N GLU A 642 -10.83 21.07 36.21
CA GLU A 642 -11.65 21.44 35.05
C GLU A 642 -12.91 20.57 34.92
N THR A 643 -12.74 19.24 35.08
CA THR A 643 -13.85 18.28 35.04
C THR A 643 -14.80 18.47 36.22
N PHE A 644 -14.27 18.78 37.39
CA PHE A 644 -15.10 19.06 38.57
C PHE A 644 -15.89 20.36 38.43
N GLU A 645 -15.30 21.44 37.93
CA GLU A 645 -16.03 22.70 37.67
C GLU A 645 -17.11 22.53 36.60
N ALA A 646 -16.92 21.65 35.61
CA ALA A 646 -17.93 21.29 34.61
C ALA A 646 -19.15 20.58 35.24
N GLU A 647 -19.05 19.98 36.44
CA GLU A 647 -20.18 19.38 37.14
C GLU A 647 -21.23 20.37 37.66
N ARG A 648 -20.92 21.66 37.66
CA ARG A 648 -21.81 22.71 38.14
C ARG A 648 -23.15 22.72 37.38
N GLU A 649 -23.11 22.65 36.07
CA GLU A 649 -24.30 22.67 35.22
C GLU A 649 -25.15 21.39 35.37
N PRO A 650 -24.61 20.18 35.29
CA PRO A 650 -25.34 18.93 35.54
C PRO A 650 -25.99 18.88 36.94
N LEU A 651 -25.29 19.31 37.99
CA LEU A 651 -25.81 19.32 39.34
C LEU A 651 -26.96 20.34 39.54
N THR A 652 -26.83 21.52 38.92
CA THR A 652 -27.91 22.53 38.94
C THR A 652 -29.16 22.02 38.23
N ALA A 653 -29.00 21.31 37.11
CA ALA A 653 -30.09 20.66 36.38
C ALA A 653 -30.81 19.57 37.20
N LEU A 654 -30.12 18.97 38.18
CA LEU A 654 -30.66 18.00 39.12
C LEU A 654 -31.24 18.63 40.38
N GLY A 655 -31.33 19.96 40.42
CA GLY A 655 -31.89 20.73 41.56
C GLY A 655 -30.91 20.95 42.71
N PHE A 656 -29.61 20.69 42.50
CA PHE A 656 -28.58 20.99 43.52
C PHE A 656 -28.33 22.48 43.54
N PRO A 657 -28.46 23.15 44.76
CA PRO A 657 -28.35 24.59 44.84
C PRO A 657 -26.94 25.10 44.47
N GLU A 658 -26.91 26.19 43.71
CA GLU A 658 -25.63 26.79 43.25
C GLU A 658 -24.71 27.21 44.40
N LYS A 659 -25.29 27.71 45.53
CA LYS A 659 -24.55 28.05 46.76
C LYS A 659 -23.91 26.83 47.41
N ASP A 660 -24.51 25.66 47.26
CA ASP A 660 -23.97 24.42 47.84
C ASP A 660 -22.83 23.85 47.01
N PHE A 661 -22.77 24.20 45.71
CA PHE A 661 -21.62 23.85 44.84
C PHE A 661 -20.35 24.58 45.29
N ALA A 662 -20.46 25.82 45.73
CA ALA A 662 -19.29 26.52 46.30
C ALA A 662 -18.79 25.87 47.57
N LEU A 663 -19.67 25.44 48.49
CA LEU A 663 -19.31 24.66 49.64
C LEU A 663 -18.66 23.32 49.28
N LEU A 664 -19.19 22.63 48.31
CA LEU A 664 -18.64 21.36 47.83
C LEU A 664 -17.21 21.56 47.31
N ARG A 665 -16.94 22.62 46.58
CA ARG A 665 -15.61 22.98 46.07
C ARG A 665 -14.60 23.19 47.20
N ASP A 666 -14.98 24.00 48.18
CA ASP A 666 -14.14 24.32 49.35
C ASP A 666 -13.84 23.07 50.19
N MET A 667 -14.85 22.22 50.42
CA MET A 667 -14.67 20.95 51.13
C MET A 667 -13.76 19.98 50.35
N ARG A 668 -13.86 19.93 49.02
CA ARG A 668 -13.00 19.13 48.15
C ARG A 668 -11.53 19.60 48.23
N GLN A 669 -11.31 20.91 48.22
CA GLN A 669 -9.97 21.48 48.35
C GLN A 669 -9.34 21.12 49.70
N GLN A 670 -10.08 21.24 50.77
CA GLN A 670 -9.60 20.85 52.13
C GLN A 670 -9.25 19.36 52.24
N LEU A 671 -9.98 18.48 51.51
CA LEU A 671 -9.68 17.05 51.48
C LEU A 671 -8.41 16.74 50.68
N ARG A 672 -8.09 17.52 49.66
CA ARG A 672 -6.84 17.37 48.87
C ARG A 672 -5.61 17.89 49.66
N GLU A 673 -5.77 18.95 50.39
CA GLU A 673 -4.68 19.53 51.25
C GLU A 673 -4.34 18.67 52.47
N LYS A 674 -5.24 17.75 52.85
CA LYS A 674 -5.03 16.81 53.98
C LYS A 674 -4.48 15.46 53.55
N LYS A 675 -4.37 15.16 52.25
CA LYS A 675 -3.69 13.99 51.70
C LYS A 675 -2.31 14.37 51.17
#